data_a95e2695c2e4af85c0e53d5aa14c2526
#
_entry.id   a95e2695c2e4af85c0e53d5aa14c2526
#
_cell.length_a   1.000
_cell.length_b   1.000
_cell.length_c   1.000
_cell.angle_alpha   90.00
_cell.angle_beta   90.00
_cell.angle_gamma   90.00
#
_symmetry.space_group_name_H-M   'P 1'
#
loop_
_entity.id
_entity.type
_entity.pdbx_description
1 polymer ?
#
loop_
_entity_poly.entity_id
_entity_poly.type
_entity_poly.pdbx_seq_one_letter_code
_entity_poly.pdbx_strand_id
1 'polypeptide(L)'
;MAEIISQTEEINLPVVPLRGMVAFPSVPMSIEVAREKSIGAIRVAERLGGCIMLIAQTDVSVDKPTPDNLYRVGTVAKIKQSVKTAEGGVRVLLEGRARAEVTSYTQNDKFISALVRPVDEPAVPADSGVYREALMRQAHAALDRVVELMPKISDEMIFSAKMQRDPGLLADFIAANIIVKYEDKQAVLEQFDPLHRLADVLTILESEEEILRCEMDIHKKVRARLDQNQRDFYLREQVKVIQNELGDDGDSEIDEFFDRIEEAHLPKEVEDKLIKETNRLAKTPYGSAESTVLHNYLDECLDIPFGKYSETECDIKRAEAILERDHEGLHDVKERILDFLAATKFSGKKGGQIICLVGPPGVGKTSIAASIAEALGRKYVRVSLGGVRDEADIRGHRKTYVGAMPGRIVYALQHAGVMNPLILLDEVDKLVSDAHGDPASALLEVLDSEQNKAFRDHFVEIPIDLSECFFLATANTLETVPRPLIDRMEVIELGAYTRTEKLNIAKTHLIPKQMKLFGIDKKQLTITQSAVAELIDYYTAEAGVRNLEREIATLCRKVTRRLLAKPEKITIRAGDIYGYLGARRMLPEKLAPTDEVGVVNGLAYTSVGGDLLKIEASVMDGTGKIELTGSLGDVMKESAQLAVSYVRTIAAEFGVDPDFYKTKDIHIHFPEGAVPKDGPSAGVTIVCALISALSGIPVRRDVAMTGELSLRGRVIAIGGLKEKTMAAYTCGIDTVLIPADNVKDLEKIDAEARAHLHFVPCKTVRDVIEHALVLPAAKKRSAAKPRAAHESTAAKSAQPQSV
;
A
#
# COMPACT_ATOMS: atom_id res chain seq x y z
N MET A 1 -45.05 40.54 7.33
CA MET A 1 -43.83 40.12 6.58
C MET A 1 -43.92 38.66 6.10
N ALA A 2 -45.02 38.24 5.53
CA ALA A 2 -45.24 36.86 5.10
C ALA A 2 -45.53 36.75 3.59
N GLU A 3 -45.28 37.78 2.80
CA GLU A 3 -45.76 37.88 1.41
C GLU A 3 -44.78 38.49 0.41
N ILE A 4 -43.53 38.71 0.76
CA ILE A 4 -42.56 39.26 -0.20
C ILE A 4 -41.26 38.48 -0.09
N ILE A 5 -41.18 37.32 -0.72
CA ILE A 5 -39.97 36.86 -1.34
C ILE A 5 -40.09 37.27 -2.80
N SER A 6 -39.90 38.53 -3.08
CA SER A 6 -39.81 39.03 -4.45
C SER A 6 -38.36 38.89 -4.96
N GLN A 7 -38.28 38.29 -5.96
CA GLN A 7 -37.41 37.98 -7.10
C GLN A 7 -36.14 38.83 -7.29
N THR A 8 -35.23 39.09 -6.36
CA THR A 8 -33.85 39.59 -6.69
C THR A 8 -33.04 40.06 -5.51
N GLU A 9 -33.54 40.05 -4.30
CA GLU A 9 -32.75 40.47 -3.14
C GLU A 9 -32.10 39.31 -2.41
N GLU A 10 -30.76 39.42 -2.21
CA GLU A 10 -30.04 38.51 -1.37
C GLU A 10 -30.52 38.61 0.10
N ILE A 11 -30.85 37.48 0.66
CA ILE A 11 -31.41 37.38 2.02
C ILE A 11 -30.40 36.71 2.93
N ASN A 12 -30.11 37.28 4.07
CA ASN A 12 -29.22 36.64 5.05
C ASN A 12 -30.05 35.70 5.96
N LEU A 13 -29.83 34.40 5.87
CA LEU A 13 -30.55 33.39 6.63
C LEU A 13 -29.60 32.53 7.49
N PRO A 14 -30.08 32.14 8.71
CA PRO A 14 -29.37 31.12 9.48
C PRO A 14 -29.39 29.78 8.74
N VAL A 15 -28.27 29.03 8.80
CA VAL A 15 -28.08 27.78 8.10
C VAL A 15 -28.11 26.58 9.06
N VAL A 16 -28.85 25.55 8.69
CA VAL A 16 -28.77 24.23 9.35
C VAL A 16 -28.17 23.24 8.37
N PRO A 17 -26.93 22.73 8.63
CA PRO A 17 -26.34 21.65 7.90
C PRO A 17 -27.06 20.32 8.10
N LEU A 18 -27.51 19.70 7.01
CA LEU A 18 -28.19 18.41 7.01
C LEU A 18 -27.16 17.30 6.76
N ARG A 19 -27.21 16.24 7.56
CA ARG A 19 -26.31 15.10 7.46
C ARG A 19 -26.99 13.94 6.75
N GLY A 20 -26.56 13.60 5.52
CA GLY A 20 -27.11 12.52 4.73
C GLY A 20 -28.58 12.71 4.33
N MET A 21 -29.07 13.95 4.35
CA MET A 21 -30.45 14.31 3.99
C MET A 21 -30.44 15.57 3.15
N VAL A 22 -31.43 15.66 2.26
CA VAL A 22 -31.68 16.83 1.40
C VAL A 22 -33.12 17.28 1.58
N ALA A 23 -33.32 18.57 1.74
CA ALA A 23 -34.65 19.18 1.85
C ALA A 23 -35.11 19.67 0.45
N PHE A 24 -36.39 19.46 0.13
CA PHE A 24 -36.96 19.91 -1.14
C PHE A 24 -38.05 20.96 -0.93
N PRO A 25 -38.28 21.88 -1.88
CA PRO A 25 -39.40 22.78 -1.87
C PRO A 25 -40.73 22.02 -1.81
N SER A 26 -41.73 22.60 -1.15
CA SER A 26 -43.12 22.10 -1.01
C SER A 26 -43.23 20.70 -0.33
N VAL A 27 -42.12 20.13 0.13
CA VAL A 27 -42.14 18.87 0.89
C VAL A 27 -41.89 19.14 2.36
N PRO A 28 -42.80 18.71 3.27
CA PRO A 28 -42.60 18.84 4.71
C PRO A 28 -41.53 17.85 5.18
N MET A 29 -40.63 18.29 6.06
CA MET A 29 -39.56 17.50 6.63
C MET A 29 -39.50 17.66 8.15
N SER A 30 -39.32 16.57 8.86
CA SER A 30 -39.06 16.59 10.31
C SER A 30 -37.59 16.21 10.55
N ILE A 31 -36.84 17.09 11.21
CA ILE A 31 -35.44 16.84 11.54
C ILE A 31 -35.23 16.93 13.06
N GLU A 32 -34.30 16.13 13.54
CA GLU A 32 -33.83 16.23 14.92
C GLU A 32 -32.41 16.82 14.95
N VAL A 33 -32.25 17.90 15.68
CA VAL A 33 -31.03 18.69 15.70
C VAL A 33 -30.43 18.67 17.10
N ALA A 34 -29.22 18.13 17.22
CA ALA A 34 -28.47 18.04 18.47
C ALA A 34 -27.25 18.97 18.52
N ARG A 35 -26.77 19.46 17.38
CA ARG A 35 -25.58 20.33 17.31
C ARG A 35 -25.85 21.72 17.81
N GLU A 36 -25.02 22.24 18.71
CA GLU A 36 -25.18 23.56 19.33
C GLU A 36 -25.34 24.70 18.32
N LYS A 37 -24.53 24.73 17.26
CA LYS A 37 -24.59 25.75 16.20
C LYS A 37 -25.90 25.68 15.41
N SER A 38 -26.39 24.47 15.14
CA SER A 38 -27.66 24.28 14.44
C SER A 38 -28.87 24.63 15.32
N ILE A 39 -28.83 24.32 16.62
CA ILE A 39 -29.81 24.75 17.59
C ILE A 39 -29.81 26.29 17.72
N GLY A 40 -28.60 26.89 17.68
CA GLY A 40 -28.43 28.34 17.63
C GLY A 40 -29.10 28.97 16.41
N ALA A 41 -28.90 28.38 15.22
CA ALA A 41 -29.50 28.81 13.97
C ALA A 41 -31.03 28.74 14.01
N ILE A 42 -31.62 27.67 14.55
CA ILE A 42 -33.09 27.52 14.71
C ILE A 42 -33.65 28.59 15.62
N ARG A 43 -33.05 28.86 16.77
CA ARG A 43 -33.50 29.88 17.71
C ARG A 43 -33.45 31.28 17.10
N VAL A 44 -32.46 31.58 16.30
CA VAL A 44 -32.33 32.84 15.58
C VAL A 44 -33.39 32.94 14.48
N ALA A 45 -33.62 31.89 13.73
CA ALA A 45 -34.65 31.83 12.69
C ALA A 45 -36.05 32.05 13.27
N GLU A 46 -36.40 31.44 14.38
CA GLU A 46 -37.70 31.64 15.07
C GLU A 46 -37.95 33.10 15.43
N ARG A 47 -36.92 33.83 15.84
CA ARG A 47 -37.01 35.27 16.17
C ARG A 47 -37.10 36.17 14.93
N LEU A 48 -36.54 35.73 13.80
CA LEU A 48 -36.47 36.48 12.55
C LEU A 48 -37.59 36.16 11.55
N GLY A 49 -38.68 35.54 11.98
CA GLY A 49 -39.84 35.23 11.14
C GLY A 49 -39.95 33.77 10.68
N GLY A 50 -39.12 32.90 11.22
CA GLY A 50 -39.21 31.43 11.06
C GLY A 50 -38.63 30.90 9.77
N CYS A 51 -37.90 31.69 8.98
CA CYS A 51 -37.19 31.22 7.77
C CYS A 51 -35.77 30.77 8.08
N ILE A 52 -35.37 29.66 7.51
CA ILE A 52 -34.05 29.04 7.70
C ILE A 52 -33.57 28.42 6.41
N MET A 53 -32.26 28.40 6.18
CA MET A 53 -31.66 27.73 5.03
C MET A 53 -31.19 26.32 5.42
N LEU A 54 -31.65 25.32 4.69
CA LEU A 54 -31.30 23.92 4.84
C LEU A 54 -30.31 23.54 3.72
N ILE A 55 -29.12 23.05 4.10
CA ILE A 55 -28.08 22.72 3.15
C ILE A 55 -27.47 21.36 3.52
N ALA A 56 -27.35 20.46 2.56
CA ALA A 56 -26.72 19.17 2.79
C ALA A 56 -25.19 19.32 2.95
N GLN A 57 -24.59 18.42 3.74
CA GLN A 57 -23.15 18.31 3.86
C GLN A 57 -22.61 17.52 2.66
N THR A 58 -21.43 17.91 2.14
CA THR A 58 -20.71 17.17 1.10
C THR A 58 -20.09 15.89 1.63
N ASP A 59 -19.78 15.83 2.93
CA ASP A 59 -19.24 14.67 3.59
C ASP A 59 -19.99 14.39 4.90
N VAL A 60 -20.64 13.23 4.95
CA VAL A 60 -21.47 12.79 6.10
C VAL A 60 -20.63 12.46 7.33
N SER A 61 -19.33 12.21 7.18
CA SER A 61 -18.42 11.84 8.28
C SER A 61 -18.07 13.04 9.19
N VAL A 62 -18.22 14.27 8.68
CA VAL A 62 -17.83 15.48 9.39
C VAL A 62 -18.85 15.86 10.44
N ASP A 63 -18.48 15.76 11.70
CA ASP A 63 -19.37 16.10 12.82
C ASP A 63 -19.57 17.61 13.03
N LYS A 64 -18.57 18.42 12.74
CA LYS A 64 -18.59 19.87 12.85
C LYS A 64 -18.35 20.52 11.49
N PRO A 65 -19.36 20.59 10.61
CA PRO A 65 -19.19 21.12 9.29
C PRO A 65 -18.82 22.61 9.30
N THR A 66 -17.88 22.94 8.43
CA THR A 66 -17.53 24.31 8.05
C THR A 66 -18.22 24.67 6.74
N PRO A 67 -18.23 25.94 6.32
CA PRO A 67 -18.77 26.33 5.02
C PRO A 67 -18.26 25.54 3.82
N ASP A 68 -17.01 25.09 3.85
CA ASP A 68 -16.38 24.30 2.77
C ASP A 68 -16.93 22.86 2.67
N ASN A 69 -17.58 22.39 3.73
CA ASN A 69 -18.19 21.07 3.78
C ASN A 69 -19.69 21.08 3.44
N LEU A 70 -20.19 22.17 2.84
CA LEU A 70 -21.59 22.35 2.51
C LEU A 70 -21.77 22.55 1.00
N TYR A 71 -22.84 22.01 0.45
CA TYR A 71 -23.23 22.28 -0.92
C TYR A 71 -23.59 23.77 -1.09
N ARG A 72 -23.63 24.23 -2.32
CA ARG A 72 -23.97 25.64 -2.62
C ARG A 72 -25.46 25.88 -2.81
N VAL A 73 -26.18 24.83 -3.21
CA VAL A 73 -27.61 24.90 -3.41
C VAL A 73 -28.31 24.17 -2.28
N GLY A 74 -29.32 24.80 -1.73
CA GLY A 74 -30.14 24.26 -0.66
C GLY A 74 -31.57 24.75 -0.76
N THR A 75 -32.35 24.50 0.29
CA THR A 75 -33.76 24.88 0.35
C THR A 75 -34.01 25.87 1.49
N VAL A 76 -34.60 27.01 1.16
CA VAL A 76 -35.18 27.92 2.17
C VAL A 76 -36.45 27.28 2.69
N ALA A 77 -36.49 27.03 4.00
CA ALA A 77 -37.62 26.40 4.66
C ALA A 77 -38.21 27.29 5.74
N LYS A 78 -39.49 27.10 6.02
CA LYS A 78 -40.20 27.75 7.12
C LYS A 78 -40.40 26.78 8.28
N ILE A 79 -40.03 27.22 9.47
CA ILE A 79 -40.26 26.47 10.71
C ILE A 79 -41.77 26.48 11.01
N LYS A 80 -42.40 25.33 11.06
CA LYS A 80 -43.83 25.17 11.43
C LYS A 80 -43.98 24.92 12.93
N GLN A 81 -43.12 24.06 13.47
CA GLN A 81 -43.17 23.69 14.88
C GLN A 81 -41.76 23.28 15.36
N SER A 82 -41.40 23.63 16.53
CA SER A 82 -40.18 23.14 17.20
C SER A 82 -40.53 22.62 18.60
N VAL A 83 -39.93 21.46 18.95
CA VAL A 83 -40.16 20.80 20.23
C VAL A 83 -38.80 20.35 20.78
N LYS A 84 -38.54 20.68 22.04
CA LYS A 84 -37.31 20.21 22.71
C LYS A 84 -37.43 18.72 23.00
N THR A 85 -36.39 17.96 22.72
CA THR A 85 -36.30 16.54 23.06
C THR A 85 -35.73 16.35 24.46
N ALA A 86 -36.03 15.21 25.10
CA ALA A 86 -35.57 14.90 26.45
C ALA A 86 -34.01 14.84 26.56
N GLU A 87 -33.32 14.58 25.45
CA GLU A 87 -31.86 14.47 25.36
C GLU A 87 -31.16 15.82 25.10
N GLY A 88 -31.88 16.93 25.13
CA GLY A 88 -31.31 18.29 24.94
C GLY A 88 -31.26 18.77 23.48
N GLY A 89 -31.72 17.97 22.54
CA GLY A 89 -31.88 18.32 21.12
C GLY A 89 -33.17 19.10 20.86
N VAL A 90 -33.40 19.46 19.61
CA VAL A 90 -34.64 20.12 19.14
C VAL A 90 -35.14 19.37 17.90
N ARG A 91 -36.37 18.88 17.97
CA ARG A 91 -37.09 18.34 16.83
C ARG A 91 -37.88 19.46 16.16
N VAL A 92 -37.64 19.64 14.84
CA VAL A 92 -38.24 20.75 14.11
C VAL A 92 -38.99 20.20 12.89
N LEU A 93 -40.25 20.65 12.76
CA LEU A 93 -41.02 20.42 11.56
C LEU A 93 -40.85 21.63 10.62
N LEU A 94 -40.35 21.36 9.45
CA LEU A 94 -39.99 22.35 8.44
C LEU A 94 -40.81 22.13 7.17
N GLU A 95 -41.13 23.22 6.48
CA GLU A 95 -41.74 23.19 5.18
C GLU A 95 -40.82 23.91 4.19
N GLY A 96 -40.28 23.21 3.19
CA GLY A 96 -39.49 23.81 2.12
C GLY A 96 -40.32 24.85 1.34
N ARG A 97 -39.72 25.99 1.00
CA ARG A 97 -40.41 27.08 0.29
C ARG A 97 -39.86 27.30 -1.10
N ALA A 98 -38.55 27.41 -1.24
CA ALA A 98 -37.88 27.70 -2.48
C ALA A 98 -36.46 27.18 -2.47
N ARG A 99 -35.94 26.88 -3.66
CA ARG A 99 -34.52 26.67 -3.86
C ARG A 99 -33.74 27.96 -3.69
N ALA A 100 -32.56 27.89 -3.17
CA ALA A 100 -31.69 29.05 -3.08
C ALA A 100 -30.21 28.65 -3.23
N GLU A 101 -29.49 29.55 -3.85
CA GLU A 101 -28.03 29.42 -4.00
C GLU A 101 -27.34 30.32 -2.94
N VAL A 102 -26.31 29.79 -2.33
CA VAL A 102 -25.49 30.52 -1.36
C VAL A 102 -24.45 31.35 -2.08
N THR A 103 -24.53 32.68 -1.90
CA THR A 103 -23.53 33.61 -2.43
C THR A 103 -22.31 33.70 -1.49
N SER A 104 -22.54 33.80 -0.20
CA SER A 104 -21.45 33.85 0.78
C SER A 104 -21.91 33.32 2.14
N TYR A 105 -20.96 32.76 2.90
CA TYR A 105 -21.20 32.32 4.28
C TYR A 105 -20.60 33.31 5.27
N THR A 106 -21.30 33.51 6.37
CA THR A 106 -20.80 34.23 7.55
C THR A 106 -20.86 33.27 8.73
N GLN A 107 -19.72 32.95 9.32
CA GLN A 107 -19.65 32.07 10.47
C GLN A 107 -19.41 32.85 11.74
N ASN A 108 -20.32 32.72 12.69
CA ASN A 108 -20.19 33.23 14.04
C ASN A 108 -19.93 32.06 15.00
N ASP A 109 -19.45 32.35 16.22
CA ASP A 109 -19.23 31.31 17.23
C ASP A 109 -20.51 30.54 17.60
N LYS A 110 -21.67 31.15 17.40
CA LYS A 110 -22.97 30.60 17.83
C LYS A 110 -23.75 29.88 16.74
N PHE A 111 -23.61 30.24 15.47
CA PHE A 111 -24.30 29.61 14.34
C PHE A 111 -23.68 30.02 13.01
N ILE A 112 -24.03 29.28 11.95
CA ILE A 112 -23.66 29.62 10.58
C ILE A 112 -24.80 30.40 9.95
N SER A 113 -24.54 31.51 9.25
CA SER A 113 -25.49 32.20 8.39
C SER A 113 -24.95 32.25 6.95
N ALA A 114 -25.85 32.37 6.02
CA ALA A 114 -25.51 32.53 4.61
C ALA A 114 -26.34 33.62 3.97
N LEU A 115 -25.67 34.37 3.10
CA LEU A 115 -26.34 35.22 2.17
C LEU A 115 -26.83 34.37 1.01
N VAL A 116 -28.13 34.27 0.83
CA VAL A 116 -28.75 33.34 -0.12
C VAL A 116 -29.56 34.10 -1.13
N ARG A 117 -29.50 33.65 -2.37
CA ARG A 117 -30.33 34.17 -3.46
C ARG A 117 -31.35 33.10 -3.81
N PRO A 118 -32.66 33.36 -3.64
CA PRO A 118 -33.69 32.46 -4.15
C PRO A 118 -33.57 32.29 -5.65
N VAL A 119 -33.75 31.08 -6.12
CA VAL A 119 -33.69 30.76 -7.56
C VAL A 119 -35.11 30.51 -8.04
N ASP A 120 -35.54 31.31 -9.01
CA ASP A 120 -36.83 31.12 -9.66
C ASP A 120 -36.70 29.97 -10.67
N GLU A 121 -37.63 29.04 -10.63
CA GLU A 121 -37.70 27.98 -11.62
C GLU A 121 -38.14 28.53 -12.96
N PRO A 122 -37.47 28.20 -14.08
CA PRO A 122 -37.90 28.63 -15.40
C PRO A 122 -39.29 28.07 -15.69
N ALA A 123 -40.15 28.94 -16.24
CA ALA A 123 -41.51 28.54 -16.63
C ALA A 123 -41.42 27.45 -17.72
N VAL A 124 -42.19 26.38 -17.57
CA VAL A 124 -42.25 25.32 -18.58
C VAL A 124 -42.75 25.90 -19.90
N PRO A 125 -42.02 25.80 -21.02
CA PRO A 125 -42.40 26.38 -22.29
C PRO A 125 -43.76 25.85 -22.77
N ALA A 126 -44.60 26.70 -23.29
CA ALA A 126 -45.94 26.32 -23.79
C ALA A 126 -45.87 25.27 -24.92
N ASP A 127 -44.83 25.27 -25.73
CA ASP A 127 -44.61 24.36 -26.85
C ASP A 127 -44.16 22.94 -26.39
N SER A 128 -43.83 22.74 -25.13
CA SER A 128 -43.36 21.45 -24.59
C SER A 128 -44.50 20.54 -24.12
N GLY A 129 -45.75 20.84 -24.39
CA GLY A 129 -46.92 20.15 -23.87
C GLY A 129 -46.94 18.63 -24.10
N VAL A 130 -46.56 18.17 -25.29
CA VAL A 130 -46.46 16.75 -25.62
C VAL A 130 -45.25 16.06 -24.92
N TYR A 131 -44.13 16.71 -24.89
CA TYR A 131 -42.93 16.21 -24.21
C TYR A 131 -43.15 16.11 -22.72
N ARG A 132 -43.70 17.14 -22.10
CA ARG A 132 -44.06 17.13 -20.69
C ARG A 132 -45.00 15.99 -20.32
N GLU A 133 -46.08 15.80 -21.13
CA GLU A 133 -47.04 14.73 -20.91
C GLU A 133 -46.38 13.35 -21.03
N ALA A 134 -45.52 13.16 -22.03
CA ALA A 134 -44.78 11.89 -22.21
C ALA A 134 -43.86 11.61 -21.04
N LEU A 135 -43.08 12.62 -20.58
CA LEU A 135 -42.16 12.50 -19.48
C LEU A 135 -42.87 12.20 -18.15
N MET A 136 -43.98 12.90 -17.89
CA MET A 136 -44.82 12.62 -16.73
C MET A 136 -45.37 11.19 -16.72
N ARG A 137 -45.81 10.66 -17.85
CA ARG A 137 -46.29 9.27 -17.97
C ARG A 137 -45.16 8.27 -17.73
N GLN A 138 -43.99 8.53 -18.30
CA GLN A 138 -42.83 7.66 -18.08
C GLN A 138 -42.37 7.66 -16.61
N ALA A 139 -42.37 8.84 -15.98
CA ALA A 139 -42.01 8.95 -14.55
C ALA A 139 -42.98 8.21 -13.65
N HIS A 140 -44.30 8.32 -13.92
CA HIS A 140 -45.32 7.57 -13.19
C HIS A 140 -45.17 6.05 -13.41
N ALA A 141 -44.92 5.61 -14.66
CA ALA A 141 -44.69 4.20 -14.94
C ALA A 141 -43.41 3.64 -14.29
N ALA A 142 -42.30 4.40 -14.28
CA ALA A 142 -41.09 4.02 -13.60
C ALA A 142 -41.31 3.96 -12.07
N LEU A 143 -42.03 4.93 -11.54
CA LEU A 143 -42.39 4.94 -10.14
C LEU A 143 -43.21 3.69 -9.74
N ASP A 144 -44.22 3.31 -10.52
CA ASP A 144 -45.03 2.11 -10.25
C ASP A 144 -44.12 0.84 -10.21
N ARG A 145 -43.17 0.72 -11.14
CA ARG A 145 -42.25 -0.43 -11.19
C ARG A 145 -41.30 -0.50 -9.98
N VAL A 146 -40.78 0.66 -9.57
CA VAL A 146 -39.90 0.74 -8.38
C VAL A 146 -40.68 0.44 -7.11
N VAL A 147 -41.91 0.95 -6.99
CA VAL A 147 -42.77 0.72 -5.82
C VAL A 147 -43.16 -0.76 -5.66
N GLU A 148 -43.45 -1.46 -6.77
CA GLU A 148 -43.70 -2.90 -6.75
C GLU A 148 -42.53 -3.70 -6.14
N LEU A 149 -41.33 -3.21 -6.28
CA LEU A 149 -40.10 -3.80 -5.73
C LEU A 149 -39.79 -3.34 -4.30
N MET A 150 -40.42 -2.27 -3.83
CA MET A 150 -40.18 -1.66 -2.49
C MET A 150 -41.41 -1.76 -1.57
N PRO A 151 -41.66 -2.86 -0.87
CA PRO A 151 -42.90 -3.07 -0.10
C PRO A 151 -43.07 -2.16 1.12
N LYS A 152 -42.16 -1.24 1.37
CA LYS A 152 -42.21 -0.31 2.52
C LYS A 152 -42.84 1.07 2.18
N ILE A 153 -43.18 1.32 0.92
CA ILE A 153 -43.81 2.59 0.50
C ILE A 153 -45.31 2.50 0.70
N SER A 154 -45.91 3.50 1.39
CA SER A 154 -47.34 3.50 1.66
C SER A 154 -48.14 3.88 0.41
N ASP A 155 -49.37 3.31 0.31
CA ASP A 155 -50.29 3.63 -0.79
C ASP A 155 -50.66 5.11 -0.83
N GLU A 156 -50.65 5.82 0.32
CA GLU A 156 -50.89 7.25 0.40
C GLU A 156 -49.82 8.09 -0.28
N MET A 157 -48.53 7.67 -0.18
CA MET A 157 -47.42 8.31 -0.87
C MET A 157 -47.52 8.14 -2.38
N ILE A 158 -47.86 6.95 -2.83
CA ILE A 158 -48.05 6.65 -4.25
C ILE A 158 -49.19 7.49 -4.84
N PHE A 159 -50.28 7.55 -4.12
CA PHE A 159 -51.44 8.37 -4.53
C PHE A 159 -51.07 9.86 -4.57
N SER A 160 -50.32 10.36 -3.61
CA SER A 160 -49.87 11.74 -3.59
C SER A 160 -48.94 12.06 -4.76
N ALA A 161 -48.01 11.15 -5.15
CA ALA A 161 -47.18 11.31 -6.34
C ALA A 161 -48.00 11.37 -7.62
N LYS A 162 -49.02 10.49 -7.77
CA LYS A 162 -49.86 10.42 -8.96
C LYS A 162 -50.77 11.64 -9.12
N MET A 163 -51.05 12.34 -8.04
CA MET A 163 -51.85 13.56 -8.09
C MET A 163 -51.07 14.79 -8.52
N GLN A 164 -49.73 14.73 -8.53
CA GLN A 164 -48.92 15.87 -8.99
C GLN A 164 -49.04 16.05 -10.48
N ARG A 165 -49.41 17.26 -10.91
CA ARG A 165 -49.55 17.66 -12.33
C ARG A 165 -48.39 18.51 -12.83
N ASP A 166 -47.58 19.00 -11.92
CA ASP A 166 -46.39 19.79 -12.19
C ASP A 166 -45.17 18.87 -12.25
N PRO A 167 -44.37 18.91 -13.33
CA PRO A 167 -43.18 18.04 -13.45
C PRO A 167 -42.13 18.30 -12.39
N GLY A 168 -41.91 19.56 -11.97
CA GLY A 168 -40.97 19.94 -10.95
C GLY A 168 -41.38 19.44 -9.58
N LEU A 169 -42.66 19.60 -9.22
CA LEU A 169 -43.20 19.10 -7.95
C LEU A 169 -43.19 17.57 -7.90
N LEU A 170 -43.45 16.88 -8.99
CA LEU A 170 -43.38 15.43 -9.09
C LEU A 170 -41.94 14.97 -8.88
N ALA A 171 -40.97 15.59 -9.53
CA ALA A 171 -39.54 15.26 -9.38
C ALA A 171 -39.07 15.45 -7.93
N ASP A 172 -39.42 16.57 -7.30
CA ASP A 172 -39.08 16.86 -5.92
C ASP A 172 -39.72 15.86 -4.94
N PHE A 173 -40.97 15.50 -5.18
CA PHE A 173 -41.67 14.52 -4.36
C PHE A 173 -41.04 13.14 -4.43
N ILE A 174 -40.70 12.67 -5.64
CA ILE A 174 -40.00 11.39 -5.85
C ILE A 174 -38.62 11.42 -5.20
N ALA A 175 -37.85 12.49 -5.44
CA ALA A 175 -36.53 12.63 -4.87
C ALA A 175 -36.53 12.64 -3.34
N ALA A 176 -37.50 13.33 -2.73
CA ALA A 176 -37.61 13.38 -1.28
C ALA A 176 -37.91 12.03 -0.65
N ASN A 177 -38.83 11.24 -1.24
CA ASN A 177 -39.46 10.09 -0.60
C ASN A 177 -38.96 8.73 -1.10
N ILE A 178 -38.38 8.64 -2.31
CA ILE A 178 -38.11 7.37 -2.99
C ILE A 178 -36.61 7.18 -3.24
N ILE A 179 -35.90 8.19 -3.73
CA ILE A 179 -34.45 8.10 -3.94
C ILE A 179 -33.75 7.84 -2.60
N VAL A 180 -32.84 6.89 -2.57
CA VAL A 180 -32.14 6.50 -1.32
C VAL A 180 -30.85 7.29 -1.13
N LYS A 181 -30.03 7.46 -2.18
CA LYS A 181 -28.75 8.15 -2.11
C LYS A 181 -28.91 9.65 -1.99
N TYR A 182 -28.28 10.24 -0.99
CA TYR A 182 -28.41 11.69 -0.74
C TYR A 182 -27.67 12.53 -1.79
N GLU A 183 -26.63 12.00 -2.43
CA GLU A 183 -25.92 12.63 -3.53
C GLU A 183 -26.84 12.82 -4.75
N ASP A 184 -27.61 11.79 -5.09
CA ASP A 184 -28.58 11.84 -6.17
C ASP A 184 -29.72 12.83 -5.85
N LYS A 185 -30.19 12.86 -4.58
CA LYS A 185 -31.13 13.87 -4.10
C LYS A 185 -30.59 15.29 -4.27
N GLN A 186 -29.33 15.49 -3.96
CA GLN A 186 -28.69 16.80 -4.09
C GLN A 186 -28.56 17.21 -5.55
N ALA A 187 -28.20 16.30 -6.44
CA ALA A 187 -28.14 16.55 -7.88
C ALA A 187 -29.52 16.97 -8.43
N VAL A 188 -30.60 16.31 -7.98
CA VAL A 188 -31.99 16.69 -8.32
C VAL A 188 -32.34 18.06 -7.77
N LEU A 189 -31.89 18.41 -6.56
CA LEU A 189 -32.12 19.75 -6.01
C LEU A 189 -31.41 20.86 -6.78
N GLU A 190 -30.20 20.58 -7.30
CA GLU A 190 -29.38 21.50 -8.10
C GLU A 190 -29.88 21.70 -9.52
N GLN A 191 -30.75 20.81 -10.03
CA GLN A 191 -31.35 20.98 -11.33
C GLN A 191 -32.56 21.97 -11.27
N PHE A 192 -32.41 23.15 -11.83
CA PHE A 192 -33.43 24.20 -11.73
C PHE A 192 -34.54 24.07 -12.81
N ASP A 193 -34.22 23.47 -13.96
CA ASP A 193 -35.24 23.24 -15.01
C ASP A 193 -36.17 22.07 -14.61
N PRO A 194 -37.49 22.31 -14.47
CA PRO A 194 -38.44 21.29 -14.05
C PRO A 194 -38.53 20.06 -14.97
N LEU A 195 -38.35 20.22 -16.27
CA LEU A 195 -38.39 19.10 -17.22
C LEU A 195 -37.11 18.28 -17.19
N HIS A 196 -35.97 18.93 -17.18
CA HIS A 196 -34.69 18.24 -17.06
C HIS A 196 -34.59 17.54 -15.71
N ARG A 197 -35.02 18.17 -14.61
CA ARG A 197 -35.08 17.57 -13.28
C ARG A 197 -35.91 16.28 -13.25
N LEU A 198 -37.11 16.29 -13.92
CA LEU A 198 -37.93 15.08 -13.98
C LEU A 198 -37.27 13.99 -14.85
N ALA A 199 -36.55 14.36 -15.92
CA ALA A 199 -35.78 13.42 -16.71
C ALA A 199 -34.60 12.79 -15.93
N ASP A 200 -33.92 13.60 -15.13
CA ASP A 200 -32.85 13.10 -14.25
C ASP A 200 -33.41 12.11 -13.20
N VAL A 201 -34.54 12.45 -12.59
CA VAL A 201 -35.25 11.56 -11.65
C VAL A 201 -35.68 10.26 -12.33
N LEU A 202 -36.17 10.31 -13.59
CA LEU A 202 -36.51 9.11 -14.35
C LEU A 202 -35.30 8.21 -14.52
N THR A 203 -34.15 8.77 -14.90
CA THR A 203 -32.90 8.01 -15.06
C THR A 203 -32.46 7.35 -13.74
N ILE A 204 -32.60 8.06 -12.62
CA ILE A 204 -32.30 7.51 -11.29
C ILE A 204 -33.25 6.36 -10.95
N LEU A 205 -34.56 6.53 -11.19
CA LEU A 205 -35.56 5.47 -10.94
C LEU A 205 -35.29 4.22 -11.76
N GLU A 206 -34.91 4.37 -13.04
CA GLU A 206 -34.58 3.23 -13.91
C GLU A 206 -33.34 2.46 -13.40
N SER A 207 -32.32 3.19 -12.94
CA SER A 207 -31.12 2.59 -12.32
C SER A 207 -31.46 1.87 -10.99
N GLU A 208 -32.28 2.47 -10.14
CA GLU A 208 -32.73 1.85 -8.89
C GLU A 208 -33.61 0.62 -9.15
N GLU A 209 -34.46 0.64 -10.19
CA GLU A 209 -35.24 -0.54 -10.61
C GLU A 209 -34.33 -1.74 -10.95
N GLU A 210 -33.25 -1.51 -11.70
CA GLU A 210 -32.28 -2.58 -12.05
C GLU A 210 -31.60 -3.15 -10.81
N ILE A 211 -31.17 -2.28 -9.87
CA ILE A 211 -30.55 -2.70 -8.61
C ILE A 211 -31.52 -3.54 -7.78
N LEU A 212 -32.74 -3.07 -7.58
CA LEU A 212 -33.76 -3.78 -6.80
C LEU A 212 -34.14 -5.12 -7.39
N ARG A 213 -34.23 -5.24 -8.71
CA ARG A 213 -34.44 -6.52 -9.39
C ARG A 213 -33.29 -7.49 -9.16
N CYS A 214 -32.05 -7.02 -9.22
CA CYS A 214 -30.89 -7.83 -8.95
C CYS A 214 -30.88 -8.31 -7.48
N GLU A 215 -31.19 -7.44 -6.52
CA GLU A 215 -31.34 -7.81 -5.11
C GLU A 215 -32.43 -8.86 -4.89
N MET A 216 -33.60 -8.72 -5.50
CA MET A 216 -34.66 -9.71 -5.43
C MET A 216 -34.25 -11.09 -6.00
N ASP A 217 -33.52 -11.10 -7.10
CA ASP A 217 -33.01 -12.34 -7.70
C ASP A 217 -31.96 -13.01 -6.80
N ILE A 218 -31.09 -12.24 -6.15
CA ILE A 218 -30.14 -12.72 -5.15
C ILE A 218 -30.93 -13.32 -3.98
N HIS A 219 -31.91 -12.61 -3.43
CA HIS A 219 -32.76 -13.11 -2.34
C HIS A 219 -33.51 -14.38 -2.69
N LYS A 220 -34.08 -14.47 -3.91
CA LYS A 220 -34.72 -15.70 -4.39
C LYS A 220 -33.74 -16.87 -4.45
N LYS A 221 -32.53 -16.66 -4.99
CA LYS A 221 -31.49 -17.70 -5.05
C LYS A 221 -31.01 -18.13 -3.67
N VAL A 222 -30.83 -17.18 -2.74
CA VAL A 222 -30.47 -17.48 -1.35
C VAL A 222 -31.58 -18.25 -0.65
N ARG A 223 -32.86 -17.87 -0.83
CA ARG A 223 -34.00 -18.55 -0.23
C ARG A 223 -34.19 -19.96 -0.79
N ALA A 224 -34.05 -20.12 -2.12
CA ALA A 224 -34.09 -21.44 -2.75
C ALA A 224 -32.98 -22.38 -2.25
N ARG A 225 -31.75 -21.85 -1.98
CA ARG A 225 -30.66 -22.61 -1.34
C ARG A 225 -30.97 -22.95 0.11
N LEU A 226 -31.58 -22.04 0.87
CA LEU A 226 -31.98 -22.30 2.25
C LEU A 226 -33.08 -23.37 2.32
N ASP A 227 -34.10 -23.27 1.44
CA ASP A 227 -35.17 -24.25 1.34
C ASP A 227 -34.63 -25.63 0.90
N GLN A 228 -33.64 -25.65 -0.01
CA GLN A 228 -32.98 -26.90 -0.42
C GLN A 228 -32.15 -27.49 0.73
N ASN A 229 -31.40 -26.66 1.47
CA ASN A 229 -30.65 -27.10 2.64
C ASN A 229 -31.57 -27.58 3.76
N GLN A 230 -32.74 -26.96 4.00
CA GLN A 230 -33.73 -27.44 4.97
C GLN A 230 -34.35 -28.77 4.52
N ARG A 231 -34.61 -28.94 3.23
CA ARG A 231 -35.13 -30.22 2.70
C ARG A 231 -34.09 -31.32 2.76
N ASP A 232 -32.81 -31.00 2.45
CA ASP A 232 -31.70 -31.92 2.60
C ASP A 232 -31.45 -32.26 4.08
N PHE A 233 -31.59 -31.31 4.97
CA PHE A 233 -31.54 -31.52 6.41
C PHE A 233 -32.67 -32.44 6.89
N TYR A 234 -33.92 -32.18 6.46
CA TYR A 234 -35.04 -33.00 6.81
C TYR A 234 -34.92 -34.44 6.26
N LEU A 235 -34.45 -34.63 5.04
CA LEU A 235 -34.18 -35.93 4.45
C LEU A 235 -33.01 -36.63 5.17
N ARG A 236 -31.99 -35.92 5.56
CA ARG A 236 -30.88 -36.47 6.39
C ARG A 236 -31.35 -36.87 7.77
N GLU A 237 -32.25 -36.09 8.38
CA GLU A 237 -32.86 -36.44 9.66
C GLU A 237 -33.77 -37.69 9.58
N GLN A 238 -34.53 -37.83 8.49
CA GLN A 238 -35.26 -39.05 8.22
C GLN A 238 -34.34 -40.28 8.01
N VAL A 239 -33.24 -40.10 7.25
CA VAL A 239 -32.22 -41.14 7.10
C VAL A 239 -31.58 -41.49 8.45
N LYS A 240 -31.33 -40.51 9.32
CA LYS A 240 -30.84 -40.72 10.68
C LYS A 240 -31.77 -41.50 11.56
N VAL A 241 -33.05 -41.15 11.53
CA VAL A 241 -34.06 -41.90 12.32
C VAL A 241 -34.13 -43.34 11.83
N ILE A 242 -34.00 -43.57 10.52
CA ILE A 242 -33.96 -44.93 9.95
C ILE A 242 -32.64 -45.63 10.29
N GLN A 243 -31.50 -44.93 10.32
CA GLN A 243 -30.21 -45.48 10.72
C GLN A 243 -30.17 -45.81 12.23
N ASN A 244 -30.74 -44.96 13.09
CA ASN A 244 -30.89 -45.23 14.51
C ASN A 244 -31.81 -46.43 14.81
N GLU A 245 -32.80 -46.65 13.98
CA GLU A 245 -33.65 -47.89 14.10
C GLU A 245 -32.92 -49.11 13.55
N LEU A 246 -31.89 -48.95 12.68
CA LEU A 246 -31.09 -50.06 12.14
C LEU A 246 -29.82 -50.37 12.97
N GLY A 247 -29.46 -49.55 13.96
CA GLY A 247 -28.44 -49.81 14.97
C GLY A 247 -27.00 -49.81 14.49
N ASP A 248 -26.66 -48.96 13.50
CA ASP A 248 -25.28 -48.90 12.98
C ASP A 248 -24.91 -47.44 12.66
N ASP A 249 -23.84 -46.90 13.25
CA ASP A 249 -22.92 -45.83 12.80
C ASP A 249 -22.48 -44.80 13.86
N GLY A 250 -23.20 -44.59 14.95
CA GLY A 250 -22.74 -43.62 15.98
C GLY A 250 -21.57 -44.12 16.84
N ASP A 251 -21.58 -45.42 17.17
CA ASP A 251 -20.53 -46.03 17.98
C ASP A 251 -19.25 -46.27 17.15
N SER A 252 -19.35 -46.52 15.85
CA SER A 252 -18.22 -46.75 14.96
C SER A 252 -17.32 -45.50 14.78
N GLU A 253 -17.89 -44.31 14.67
CA GLU A 253 -17.11 -43.05 14.55
C GLU A 253 -16.40 -42.68 15.85
N ILE A 254 -17.02 -42.97 17.00
CA ILE A 254 -16.44 -42.73 18.32
C ILE A 254 -15.28 -43.67 18.57
N ASP A 255 -15.45 -44.96 18.23
CA ASP A 255 -14.39 -45.95 18.32
C ASP A 255 -13.22 -45.59 17.39
N GLU A 256 -13.47 -45.08 16.20
CA GLU A 256 -12.45 -44.59 15.29
C GLU A 256 -11.62 -43.44 15.91
N PHE A 257 -12.25 -42.50 16.63
CA PHE A 257 -11.50 -41.46 17.34
C PHE A 257 -10.63 -42.02 18.46
N PHE A 258 -11.11 -42.99 19.23
CA PHE A 258 -10.29 -43.67 20.25
C PHE A 258 -9.10 -44.38 19.62
N ASP A 259 -9.29 -45.12 18.55
CA ASP A 259 -8.24 -45.80 17.82
C ASP A 259 -7.20 -44.82 17.28
N ARG A 260 -7.64 -43.70 16.65
CA ARG A 260 -6.75 -42.63 16.17
C ARG A 260 -5.97 -41.96 17.30
N ILE A 261 -6.57 -41.78 18.48
CA ILE A 261 -5.89 -41.23 19.67
C ILE A 261 -4.79 -42.20 20.16
N GLU A 262 -5.08 -43.50 20.22
CA GLU A 262 -4.12 -44.50 20.65
C GLU A 262 -2.96 -44.67 19.66
N GLU A 263 -3.27 -44.71 18.36
CA GLU A 263 -2.26 -44.81 17.28
C GLU A 263 -1.36 -43.59 17.18
N ALA A 264 -1.85 -42.41 17.53
CA ALA A 264 -1.09 -41.18 17.43
C ALA A 264 0.01 -41.02 18.49
N HIS A 265 0.05 -41.89 19.52
CA HIS A 265 1.05 -41.86 20.60
C HIS A 265 1.27 -40.44 21.17
N LEU A 266 0.20 -39.81 21.55
CA LEU A 266 0.18 -38.40 21.96
C LEU A 266 0.85 -38.18 23.32
N PRO A 267 1.36 -36.96 23.60
CA PRO A 267 1.75 -36.56 24.96
C PRO A 267 0.56 -36.73 25.91
N LYS A 268 0.81 -37.28 27.12
CA LYS A 268 -0.25 -37.65 28.08
C LYS A 268 -1.29 -36.53 28.34
N GLU A 269 -0.85 -35.30 28.44
CA GLU A 269 -1.76 -34.16 28.65
C GLU A 269 -2.71 -33.92 27.46
N VAL A 270 -2.24 -34.17 26.25
CA VAL A 270 -3.00 -34.05 24.98
C VAL A 270 -4.00 -35.22 24.91
N GLU A 271 -3.49 -36.44 25.13
CA GLU A 271 -4.27 -37.68 25.13
C GLU A 271 -5.44 -37.62 26.12
N ASP A 272 -5.16 -37.27 27.39
CA ASP A 272 -6.19 -37.14 28.44
C ASP A 272 -7.28 -36.14 28.04
N LYS A 273 -6.91 -35.03 27.39
CA LYS A 273 -7.87 -34.03 26.95
C LYS A 273 -8.71 -34.50 25.78
N LEU A 274 -8.10 -35.11 24.76
CA LEU A 274 -8.83 -35.64 23.60
C LEU A 274 -9.77 -36.80 23.98
N ILE A 275 -9.33 -37.71 24.84
CA ILE A 275 -10.19 -38.77 25.40
C ILE A 275 -11.40 -38.20 26.14
N LYS A 276 -11.21 -37.09 26.90
CA LYS A 276 -12.30 -36.40 27.58
C LYS A 276 -13.30 -35.77 26.61
N GLU A 277 -12.82 -35.12 25.55
CA GLU A 277 -13.71 -34.51 24.54
C GLU A 277 -14.39 -35.61 23.68
N THR A 278 -13.73 -36.75 23.37
CA THR A 278 -14.35 -37.90 22.70
C THR A 278 -15.44 -38.51 23.57
N ASN A 279 -15.21 -38.65 24.87
CA ASN A 279 -16.23 -39.11 25.82
C ASN A 279 -17.41 -38.13 25.93
N ARG A 280 -17.17 -36.84 25.68
CA ARG A 280 -18.23 -35.80 25.60
C ARG A 280 -19.02 -35.94 24.32
N LEU A 281 -18.35 -36.18 23.19
CA LEU A 281 -18.96 -36.44 21.90
C LEU A 281 -19.89 -37.65 21.99
N ALA A 282 -19.46 -38.74 22.62
CA ALA A 282 -20.27 -39.95 22.85
C ALA A 282 -21.57 -39.69 23.61
N LYS A 283 -21.60 -38.66 24.48
CA LYS A 283 -22.80 -38.30 25.26
C LYS A 283 -23.66 -37.22 24.57
N THR A 284 -23.17 -36.60 23.51
CA THR A 284 -23.84 -35.53 22.78
C THR A 284 -24.74 -36.16 21.69
N PRO A 285 -26.01 -35.72 21.54
CA PRO A 285 -26.86 -36.25 20.49
C PRO A 285 -26.24 -36.07 19.11
N TYR A 286 -26.17 -37.16 18.36
CA TYR A 286 -25.62 -37.17 16.99
C TYR A 286 -26.36 -36.15 16.12
N GLY A 287 -25.61 -35.39 15.32
CA GLY A 287 -26.15 -34.37 14.41
C GLY A 287 -26.57 -33.06 15.08
N SER A 288 -26.33 -32.89 16.35
CA SER A 288 -26.47 -31.58 17.00
C SER A 288 -25.36 -30.64 16.56
N ALA A 289 -25.58 -29.32 16.65
CA ALA A 289 -24.54 -28.32 16.36
C ALA A 289 -23.30 -28.51 17.26
N GLU A 290 -23.50 -28.98 18.51
CA GLU A 290 -22.43 -29.28 19.46
C GLU A 290 -21.62 -30.50 19.02
N SER A 291 -22.29 -31.58 18.53
CA SER A 291 -21.63 -32.77 17.98
C SER A 291 -20.73 -32.40 16.81
N THR A 292 -21.20 -31.56 15.86
CA THR A 292 -20.41 -31.13 14.72
C THR A 292 -19.20 -30.31 15.16
N VAL A 293 -19.34 -29.45 16.18
CA VAL A 293 -18.21 -28.66 16.71
C VAL A 293 -17.18 -29.55 17.37
N LEU A 294 -17.62 -30.57 18.16
CA LEU A 294 -16.72 -31.49 18.82
C LEU A 294 -15.99 -32.41 17.82
N HIS A 295 -16.70 -32.89 16.79
CA HIS A 295 -16.13 -33.68 15.72
C HIS A 295 -15.03 -32.93 14.99
N ASN A 296 -15.32 -31.71 14.50
CA ASN A 296 -14.32 -30.87 13.85
C ASN A 296 -13.13 -30.55 14.77
N TYR A 297 -13.40 -30.33 16.08
CA TYR A 297 -12.33 -30.08 17.05
C TYR A 297 -11.40 -31.29 17.20
N LEU A 298 -11.96 -32.52 17.30
CA LEU A 298 -11.16 -33.74 17.42
C LEU A 298 -10.33 -33.99 16.17
N ASP A 299 -10.92 -33.83 14.98
CA ASP A 299 -10.20 -33.95 13.70
C ASP A 299 -9.04 -32.98 13.60
N GLU A 300 -9.30 -31.71 13.81
CA GLU A 300 -8.26 -30.67 13.73
C GLU A 300 -7.13 -30.90 14.77
N CYS A 301 -7.46 -31.39 15.97
CA CYS A 301 -6.44 -31.70 16.97
C CYS A 301 -5.63 -32.95 16.63
N LEU A 302 -6.25 -33.97 16.05
CA LEU A 302 -5.57 -35.21 15.65
C LEU A 302 -4.70 -35.05 14.40
N ASP A 303 -5.01 -34.04 13.57
CA ASP A 303 -4.19 -33.69 12.43
C ASP A 303 -2.88 -32.98 12.81
N ILE A 304 -2.75 -32.53 14.08
CA ILE A 304 -1.49 -31.96 14.56
C ILE A 304 -0.47 -33.13 14.73
N PRO A 305 0.70 -33.03 14.10
CA PRO A 305 1.66 -34.14 14.05
C PRO A 305 2.48 -34.27 15.34
N PHE A 306 1.82 -34.39 16.48
CA PHE A 306 2.49 -34.57 17.77
C PHE A 306 3.49 -35.73 17.74
N GLY A 307 4.68 -35.52 18.27
CA GLY A 307 5.72 -36.55 18.35
C GLY A 307 6.40 -36.90 17.03
N LYS A 308 5.93 -36.38 15.87
CA LYS A 308 6.54 -36.61 14.57
C LYS A 308 7.58 -35.51 14.24
N TYR A 309 8.82 -35.90 14.03
CA TYR A 309 9.92 -35.00 13.72
C TYR A 309 10.63 -35.45 12.45
N SER A 310 11.01 -34.51 11.59
CA SER A 310 11.91 -34.79 10.50
C SER A 310 13.35 -34.94 11.01
N GLU A 311 14.12 -35.86 10.41
CA GLU A 311 15.56 -35.94 10.69
C GLU A 311 16.24 -34.67 10.25
N THR A 312 16.91 -34.00 11.18
CA THR A 312 17.62 -32.75 10.92
C THR A 312 19.10 -33.04 10.79
N GLU A 313 19.62 -33.00 9.58
CA GLU A 313 21.06 -33.06 9.29
C GLU A 313 21.55 -31.63 8.94
N CYS A 314 22.21 -30.97 9.88
CA CYS A 314 22.86 -29.71 9.60
C CYS A 314 24.29 -29.96 9.12
N ASP A 315 24.51 -30.22 7.83
CA ASP A 315 25.85 -30.23 7.21
C ASP A 315 26.09 -28.88 6.50
N ILE A 316 27.05 -28.12 7.06
CA ILE A 316 27.38 -26.77 6.56
C ILE A 316 27.88 -26.82 5.10
N LYS A 317 28.66 -27.85 4.73
CA LYS A 317 29.11 -27.98 3.33
C LYS A 317 27.98 -28.29 2.38
N ARG A 318 27.01 -29.10 2.80
CA ARG A 318 25.80 -29.37 2.04
C ARG A 318 24.95 -28.09 1.92
N ALA A 319 24.82 -27.34 3.00
CA ALA A 319 24.09 -26.07 3.01
C ALA A 319 24.71 -25.05 2.04
N GLU A 320 26.04 -24.91 2.06
CA GLU A 320 26.78 -24.06 1.12
C GLU A 320 26.54 -24.49 -0.33
N ALA A 321 26.64 -25.79 -0.62
CA ALA A 321 26.42 -26.32 -1.96
C ALA A 321 25.00 -26.09 -2.48
N ILE A 322 23.98 -26.20 -1.61
CA ILE A 322 22.58 -25.93 -1.95
C ILE A 322 22.36 -24.43 -2.22
N LEU A 323 22.87 -23.55 -1.33
CA LEU A 323 22.74 -22.11 -1.50
C LEU A 323 23.47 -21.62 -2.77
N GLU A 324 24.63 -22.18 -3.08
CA GLU A 324 25.37 -21.87 -4.32
C GLU A 324 24.66 -22.39 -5.58
N ARG A 325 24.04 -23.57 -5.48
CA ARG A 325 23.27 -24.14 -6.59
C ARG A 325 22.04 -23.32 -6.94
N ASP A 326 21.30 -22.83 -5.92
CA ASP A 326 19.97 -22.24 -6.09
C ASP A 326 19.97 -20.72 -6.22
N HIS A 327 21.02 -20.06 -5.74
CA HIS A 327 21.10 -18.60 -5.71
C HIS A 327 22.40 -18.09 -6.29
N GLU A 328 22.31 -17.25 -7.29
CA GLU A 328 23.46 -16.57 -7.90
C GLU A 328 23.84 -15.32 -7.07
N GLY A 329 25.11 -15.08 -6.86
CA GLY A 329 25.59 -13.93 -6.07
C GLY A 329 25.23 -14.02 -4.60
N LEU A 330 24.85 -12.91 -4.00
CA LEU A 330 24.41 -12.80 -2.58
C LEU A 330 25.45 -13.38 -1.57
N HIS A 331 26.74 -13.23 -1.83
CA HIS A 331 27.80 -13.83 -1.01
C HIS A 331 27.68 -13.49 0.46
N ASP A 332 27.53 -12.20 0.81
CA ASP A 332 27.41 -11.74 2.20
C ASP A 332 26.17 -12.35 2.90
N VAL A 333 25.07 -12.52 2.16
CA VAL A 333 23.84 -13.13 2.68
C VAL A 333 24.03 -14.62 2.94
N LYS A 334 24.64 -15.34 1.99
CA LYS A 334 24.93 -16.77 2.12
C LYS A 334 25.89 -17.01 3.29
N GLU A 335 26.95 -16.23 3.41
CA GLU A 335 27.93 -16.34 4.49
C GLU A 335 27.27 -16.14 5.86
N ARG A 336 26.45 -15.08 6.01
CA ARG A 336 25.70 -14.85 7.26
C ARG A 336 24.72 -15.97 7.59
N ILE A 337 24.07 -16.55 6.59
CA ILE A 337 23.19 -17.72 6.78
C ILE A 337 23.99 -18.92 7.24
N LEU A 338 25.15 -19.18 6.62
CA LEU A 338 26.02 -20.30 6.99
C LEU A 338 26.60 -20.13 8.40
N ASP A 339 27.00 -18.92 8.77
CA ASP A 339 27.45 -18.58 10.14
C ASP A 339 26.35 -18.84 11.17
N PHE A 340 25.13 -18.42 10.85
CA PHE A 340 23.96 -18.67 11.70
C PHE A 340 23.69 -20.18 11.87
N LEU A 341 23.71 -20.94 10.77
CA LEU A 341 23.53 -22.39 10.81
C LEU A 341 24.65 -23.08 11.59
N ALA A 342 25.89 -22.60 11.43
CA ALA A 342 27.04 -23.12 12.18
C ALA A 342 26.92 -22.84 13.69
N ALA A 343 26.51 -21.63 14.07
CA ALA A 343 26.28 -21.26 15.47
C ALA A 343 25.16 -22.09 16.10
N THR A 344 24.06 -22.30 15.36
CA THR A 344 22.95 -23.14 15.80
C THR A 344 23.39 -24.60 16.03
N LYS A 345 24.18 -25.14 15.10
CA LYS A 345 24.74 -26.49 15.22
C LYS A 345 25.69 -26.62 16.42
N PHE A 346 26.57 -25.65 16.60
CA PHE A 346 27.59 -25.67 17.66
C PHE A 346 26.98 -25.51 19.05
N SER A 347 25.99 -24.64 19.19
CA SER A 347 25.35 -24.38 20.49
C SER A 347 24.42 -25.51 20.93
N GLY A 348 24.01 -26.37 20.03
CA GLY A 348 22.98 -27.40 20.27
C GLY A 348 21.62 -26.87 20.65
N LYS A 349 21.46 -25.53 20.68
CA LYS A 349 20.18 -24.85 20.90
C LYS A 349 19.42 -24.86 19.59
N LYS A 350 18.31 -25.60 19.55
CA LYS A 350 17.51 -25.78 18.34
C LYS A 350 16.54 -24.61 18.05
N GLY A 351 16.43 -23.64 18.95
CA GLY A 351 15.61 -22.45 18.80
C GLY A 351 16.18 -21.24 19.51
N GLY A 352 15.81 -20.05 19.12
CA GLY A 352 16.12 -18.80 19.86
C GLY A 352 16.48 -17.58 19.03
N GLN A 353 17.00 -17.74 17.83
CA GLN A 353 17.24 -16.61 16.93
C GLN A 353 16.42 -16.81 15.64
N ILE A 354 15.86 -15.74 15.15
CA ILE A 354 14.98 -15.74 13.98
C ILE A 354 15.68 -14.93 12.90
N ILE A 355 15.82 -15.47 11.73
CA ILE A 355 16.34 -14.72 10.57
C ILE A 355 15.20 -13.93 9.93
N CYS A 356 15.42 -12.64 9.70
CA CYS A 356 14.54 -11.81 8.90
C CYS A 356 15.24 -11.38 7.61
N LEU A 357 14.77 -11.85 6.48
CA LEU A 357 15.26 -11.46 5.15
C LEU A 357 14.53 -10.20 4.68
N VAL A 358 15.24 -9.09 4.60
CA VAL A 358 14.68 -7.79 4.22
C VAL A 358 15.21 -7.36 2.87
N GLY A 359 14.36 -6.83 2.02
CA GLY A 359 14.78 -6.30 0.71
C GLY A 359 13.64 -6.16 -0.28
N PRO A 360 13.90 -5.60 -1.45
CA PRO A 360 12.87 -5.35 -2.45
C PRO A 360 12.19 -6.62 -2.96
N PRO A 361 11.02 -6.52 -3.58
CA PRO A 361 10.32 -7.68 -4.12
C PRO A 361 11.11 -8.31 -5.27
N GLY A 362 11.10 -9.66 -5.32
CA GLY A 362 11.72 -10.41 -6.42
C GLY A 362 13.22 -10.70 -6.27
N VAL A 363 13.85 -10.36 -5.13
CA VAL A 363 15.27 -10.68 -4.86
C VAL A 363 15.48 -12.09 -4.31
N GLY A 364 14.45 -12.93 -4.23
CA GLY A 364 14.62 -14.34 -3.86
C GLY A 364 14.44 -14.65 -2.38
N LYS A 365 13.90 -13.75 -1.55
CA LYS A 365 13.67 -13.99 -0.11
C LYS A 365 12.99 -15.32 0.20
N THR A 366 11.87 -15.58 -0.46
CA THR A 366 11.08 -16.81 -0.26
C THR A 366 11.79 -18.06 -0.81
N SER A 367 12.58 -17.94 -1.88
CA SER A 367 13.36 -19.07 -2.41
C SER A 367 14.55 -19.41 -1.53
N ILE A 368 15.24 -18.43 -0.94
CA ILE A 368 16.30 -18.66 0.04
C ILE A 368 15.78 -19.44 1.25
N ALA A 369 14.58 -19.11 1.74
CA ALA A 369 13.95 -19.84 2.83
C ALA A 369 13.71 -21.32 2.49
N ALA A 370 13.28 -21.61 1.26
CA ALA A 370 13.10 -22.98 0.80
C ALA A 370 14.45 -23.73 0.69
N SER A 371 15.50 -23.07 0.22
CA SER A 371 16.85 -23.67 0.14
C SER A 371 17.46 -23.91 1.54
N ILE A 372 17.20 -23.04 2.52
CA ILE A 372 17.58 -23.26 3.92
C ILE A 372 16.85 -24.49 4.48
N ALA A 373 15.56 -24.65 4.20
CA ALA A 373 14.79 -25.81 4.66
C ALA A 373 15.34 -27.12 4.04
N GLU A 374 15.68 -27.11 2.75
CA GLU A 374 16.32 -28.26 2.08
C GLU A 374 17.70 -28.57 2.69
N ALA A 375 18.49 -27.54 3.00
CA ALA A 375 19.81 -27.67 3.61
C ALA A 375 19.75 -28.27 5.03
N LEU A 376 18.71 -27.95 5.78
CA LEU A 376 18.46 -28.46 7.12
C LEU A 376 17.76 -29.84 7.14
N GLY A 377 17.28 -30.33 5.99
CA GLY A 377 16.44 -31.53 5.90
C GLY A 377 15.05 -31.34 6.51
N ARG A 378 14.59 -30.11 6.72
CA ARG A 378 13.30 -29.78 7.34
C ARG A 378 12.20 -29.61 6.30
N LYS A 379 10.99 -29.94 6.69
CA LYS A 379 9.80 -29.61 5.88
C LYS A 379 9.62 -28.10 5.86
N TYR A 380 9.28 -27.57 4.69
CA TYR A 380 9.08 -26.14 4.45
C TYR A 380 7.59 -25.82 4.39
N VAL A 381 7.16 -24.83 5.18
CA VAL A 381 5.80 -24.28 5.12
C VAL A 381 5.86 -22.76 5.10
N ARG A 382 5.00 -22.16 4.28
CA ARG A 382 4.88 -20.70 4.17
C ARG A 382 3.57 -20.23 4.81
N VAL A 383 3.67 -19.31 5.73
CA VAL A 383 2.56 -18.57 6.35
C VAL A 383 2.59 -17.13 5.83
N SER A 384 1.60 -16.76 5.03
CA SER A 384 1.50 -15.37 4.54
C SER A 384 0.84 -14.51 5.61
N LEU A 385 1.52 -13.45 6.02
CA LEU A 385 1.02 -12.49 7.00
C LEU A 385 0.45 -11.22 6.33
N GLY A 386 0.57 -11.11 5.01
CA GLY A 386 0.02 -9.99 4.27
C GLY A 386 -1.51 -9.92 4.37
N GLY A 387 -2.01 -8.84 4.98
CA GLY A 387 -3.44 -8.59 5.15
C GLY A 387 -4.06 -9.19 6.43
N VAL A 388 -3.25 -9.79 7.31
CA VAL A 388 -3.68 -10.22 8.64
C VAL A 388 -3.92 -8.98 9.51
N ARG A 389 -5.09 -8.93 10.15
CA ARG A 389 -5.51 -7.81 11.00
C ARG A 389 -5.92 -8.26 12.40
N ASP A 390 -6.36 -9.51 12.53
CA ASP A 390 -6.87 -10.09 13.77
C ASP A 390 -5.83 -11.04 14.37
N GLU A 391 -5.66 -10.98 15.69
CA GLU A 391 -4.87 -11.94 16.47
C GLU A 391 -5.39 -13.37 16.27
N ALA A 392 -6.70 -13.54 16.09
CA ALA A 392 -7.34 -14.82 15.84
C ALA A 392 -6.86 -15.52 14.55
N ASP A 393 -6.40 -14.78 13.53
CA ASP A 393 -5.76 -15.38 12.36
C ASP A 393 -4.50 -16.20 12.74
N ILE A 394 -3.76 -15.77 13.76
CA ILE A 394 -2.51 -16.42 14.21
C ILE A 394 -2.78 -17.47 15.27
N ARG A 395 -3.65 -17.14 16.25
CA ARG A 395 -3.94 -17.97 17.44
C ARG A 395 -5.22 -18.78 17.34
N GLY A 396 -5.97 -18.70 16.25
CA GLY A 396 -7.24 -19.37 16.07
C GLY A 396 -8.41 -18.71 16.80
N HIS A 397 -9.61 -19.14 16.45
CA HIS A 397 -10.85 -18.69 17.08
C HIS A 397 -11.25 -19.67 18.18
N ARG A 398 -11.94 -19.18 19.23
CA ARG A 398 -12.43 -20.07 20.28
C ARG A 398 -13.38 -21.10 19.70
N LYS A 399 -13.16 -22.39 20.03
CA LYS A 399 -13.91 -23.55 19.51
C LYS A 399 -15.44 -23.50 19.69
N THR A 400 -15.93 -22.61 20.55
CA THR A 400 -17.37 -22.46 20.82
C THR A 400 -18.13 -21.75 19.70
N TYR A 401 -17.46 -21.10 18.76
CA TYR A 401 -18.08 -20.41 17.64
C TYR A 401 -18.29 -21.39 16.47
N VAL A 402 -19.43 -21.29 15.80
CA VAL A 402 -19.70 -22.07 14.57
C VAL A 402 -18.75 -21.57 13.48
N GLY A 403 -17.97 -22.47 12.90
CA GLY A 403 -16.95 -22.14 11.90
C GLY A 403 -15.60 -21.71 12.50
N ALA A 404 -15.37 -21.92 13.80
CA ALA A 404 -14.07 -21.72 14.40
C ALA A 404 -13.03 -22.65 13.76
N MET A 405 -11.81 -22.14 13.59
CA MET A 405 -10.67 -22.84 12.98
C MET A 405 -9.40 -22.58 13.80
N PRO A 406 -8.42 -23.50 13.75
CA PRO A 406 -7.11 -23.28 14.31
C PRO A 406 -6.41 -22.07 13.67
N GLY A 407 -5.45 -21.49 14.37
CA GLY A 407 -4.63 -20.41 13.85
C GLY A 407 -3.66 -20.89 12.77
N ARG A 408 -3.12 -19.95 12.01
CA ARG A 408 -2.19 -20.20 10.89
C ARG A 408 -0.94 -20.96 11.32
N ILE A 409 -0.50 -20.83 12.56
CA ILE A 409 0.67 -21.56 13.09
C ILE A 409 0.34 -23.04 13.24
N VAL A 410 -0.81 -23.38 13.82
CA VAL A 410 -1.27 -24.76 13.95
C VAL A 410 -1.50 -25.37 12.57
N TYR A 411 -2.18 -24.65 11.69
CA TYR A 411 -2.39 -25.06 10.30
C TYR A 411 -1.07 -25.34 9.56
N ALA A 412 -0.03 -24.52 9.82
CA ALA A 412 1.30 -24.75 9.27
C ALA A 412 1.92 -26.07 9.77
N LEU A 413 1.73 -26.43 11.05
CA LEU A 413 2.20 -27.73 11.59
C LEU A 413 1.46 -28.92 10.97
N GLN A 414 0.13 -28.85 10.87
CA GLN A 414 -0.69 -29.85 10.21
C GLN A 414 -0.23 -30.08 8.77
N HIS A 415 -0.04 -28.99 8.02
CA HIS A 415 0.39 -29.07 6.63
C HIS A 415 1.84 -29.59 6.46
N ALA A 416 2.71 -29.29 7.40
CA ALA A 416 4.08 -29.82 7.43
C ALA A 416 4.11 -31.32 7.72
N GLY A 417 3.16 -31.83 8.52
CA GLY A 417 3.12 -33.20 9.01
C GLY A 417 4.25 -33.56 10.00
N VAL A 418 4.92 -32.54 10.55
CA VAL A 418 6.02 -32.68 11.52
C VAL A 418 6.02 -31.50 12.50
N MET A 419 6.56 -31.72 13.72
CA MET A 419 6.65 -30.69 14.77
C MET A 419 7.86 -29.79 14.67
N ASN A 420 8.81 -30.07 13.77
CA ASN A 420 10.04 -29.29 13.58
C ASN A 420 10.22 -28.74 12.16
N PRO A 421 9.17 -28.17 11.55
CA PRO A 421 9.30 -27.59 10.21
C PRO A 421 10.11 -26.30 10.21
N LEU A 422 10.53 -25.85 9.01
CA LEU A 422 10.86 -24.47 8.78
C LEU A 422 9.59 -23.73 8.39
N ILE A 423 9.19 -22.77 9.22
CA ILE A 423 8.02 -21.92 9.00
C ILE A 423 8.48 -20.56 8.49
N LEU A 424 8.13 -20.25 7.25
CA LEU A 424 8.36 -18.92 6.67
C LEU A 424 7.19 -17.99 7.00
N LEU A 425 7.43 -16.98 7.77
CA LEU A 425 6.52 -15.86 8.03
C LEU A 425 6.71 -14.80 6.94
N ASP A 426 5.90 -14.85 5.92
CA ASP A 426 6.09 -14.01 4.72
C ASP A 426 5.32 -12.69 4.82
N GLU A 427 5.97 -11.59 4.44
CA GLU A 427 5.42 -10.23 4.44
C GLU A 427 5.04 -9.70 5.84
N VAL A 428 5.95 -9.83 6.83
CA VAL A 428 5.73 -9.30 8.20
C VAL A 428 5.60 -7.76 8.25
N ASP A 429 6.09 -7.07 7.23
CA ASP A 429 5.96 -5.62 7.05
C ASP A 429 4.54 -5.17 6.70
N LYS A 430 3.64 -6.11 6.35
CA LYS A 430 2.25 -5.84 6.00
C LYS A 430 1.25 -6.18 7.12
N LEU A 431 1.75 -6.44 8.32
CA LEU A 431 0.91 -6.58 9.50
C LEU A 431 0.29 -5.23 9.84
N VAL A 432 -0.99 -5.23 10.09
CA VAL A 432 -1.73 -4.02 10.48
C VAL A 432 -2.36 -4.27 11.84
N SER A 433 -2.01 -3.47 12.84
CA SER A 433 -2.74 -3.44 14.11
C SER A 433 -3.90 -2.44 13.99
N ASP A 434 -5.09 -2.86 14.37
CA ASP A 434 -6.28 -2.02 14.41
C ASP A 434 -7.05 -2.20 15.74
N ALA A 435 -8.25 -1.63 15.82
CA ALA A 435 -9.08 -1.72 17.00
C ALA A 435 -9.59 -3.16 17.31
N HIS A 436 -9.41 -4.12 16.41
CA HIS A 436 -9.88 -5.49 16.54
C HIS A 436 -8.82 -6.45 17.06
N GLY A 437 -7.54 -6.09 17.01
CA GLY A 437 -6.47 -6.92 17.53
C GLY A 437 -5.07 -6.45 17.17
N ASP A 438 -4.08 -7.04 17.82
CA ASP A 438 -2.66 -6.83 17.55
C ASP A 438 -1.98 -8.16 17.17
N PRO A 439 -1.97 -8.53 15.89
CA PRO A 439 -1.32 -9.75 15.43
C PRO A 439 0.19 -9.77 15.71
N ALA A 440 0.82 -8.60 15.88
CA ALA A 440 2.24 -8.54 16.24
C ALA A 440 2.49 -9.08 17.66
N SER A 441 1.60 -8.83 18.60
CA SER A 441 1.68 -9.40 19.95
C SER A 441 1.54 -10.92 19.95
N ALA A 442 0.66 -11.48 19.12
CA ALA A 442 0.55 -12.93 18.96
C ALA A 442 1.84 -13.55 18.40
N LEU A 443 2.46 -12.88 17.41
CA LEU A 443 3.73 -13.32 16.84
C LEU A 443 4.87 -13.23 17.85
N LEU A 444 4.87 -12.24 18.76
CA LEU A 444 5.89 -12.13 19.80
C LEU A 444 5.91 -13.38 20.68
N GLU A 445 4.75 -13.94 21.04
CA GLU A 445 4.68 -15.20 21.82
C GLU A 445 5.19 -16.40 21.03
N VAL A 446 4.82 -16.50 19.74
CA VAL A 446 5.28 -17.56 18.84
C VAL A 446 6.79 -17.54 18.66
N LEU A 447 7.38 -16.36 18.61
CA LEU A 447 8.79 -16.14 18.32
C LEU A 447 9.67 -16.08 19.59
N ASP A 448 9.09 -15.96 20.76
CA ASP A 448 9.83 -15.94 22.02
C ASP A 448 10.23 -17.37 22.46
N SER A 449 11.51 -17.65 22.52
CA SER A 449 12.03 -18.98 22.87
C SER A 449 11.69 -19.46 24.28
N GLU A 450 11.26 -18.58 25.18
CA GLU A 450 10.80 -18.93 26.52
C GLU A 450 9.32 -19.27 26.55
N GLN A 451 8.52 -18.57 25.72
CA GLN A 451 7.06 -18.69 25.70
C GLN A 451 6.58 -19.74 24.69
N ASN A 452 7.27 -19.89 23.55
CA ASN A 452 6.86 -20.76 22.46
C ASN A 452 6.85 -22.26 22.80
N LYS A 453 7.44 -22.68 23.92
CA LYS A 453 7.36 -24.07 24.43
C LYS A 453 5.97 -24.48 24.90
N ALA A 454 5.12 -23.51 25.19
CA ALA A 454 3.78 -23.72 25.66
C ALA A 454 2.78 -22.83 24.92
N PHE A 455 2.99 -22.64 23.63
CA PHE A 455 2.10 -21.87 22.77
C PHE A 455 0.68 -22.42 22.83
N ARG A 456 -0.31 -21.57 23.06
CA ARG A 456 -1.71 -21.95 23.11
C ARG A 456 -2.51 -21.29 22.01
N ASP A 457 -2.98 -22.12 21.11
CA ASP A 457 -4.00 -21.75 20.14
C ASP A 457 -5.38 -21.71 20.82
N HIS A 458 -6.21 -20.71 20.51
CA HIS A 458 -7.53 -20.55 21.12
C HIS A 458 -8.54 -21.61 20.71
N PHE A 459 -8.35 -22.24 19.54
CA PHE A 459 -9.18 -23.35 19.08
C PHE A 459 -8.75 -24.64 19.76
N VAL A 460 -7.47 -24.97 19.67
CA VAL A 460 -6.91 -26.22 20.18
C VAL A 460 -6.89 -26.25 21.70
N GLU A 461 -6.60 -25.10 22.37
CA GLU A 461 -6.51 -24.97 23.85
C GLU A 461 -5.54 -25.95 24.52
N ILE A 462 -4.69 -26.62 23.75
CA ILE A 462 -3.64 -27.53 24.23
C ILE A 462 -2.30 -26.78 24.06
N PRO A 463 -1.36 -26.88 25.01
CA PRO A 463 -0.04 -26.33 24.83
C PRO A 463 0.70 -27.09 23.72
N ILE A 464 1.23 -26.34 22.77
CA ILE A 464 2.00 -26.85 21.63
C ILE A 464 3.42 -26.35 21.76
N ASP A 465 4.38 -27.25 21.72
CA ASP A 465 5.81 -26.89 21.78
C ASP A 465 6.31 -26.51 20.38
N LEU A 466 6.57 -25.23 20.17
CA LEU A 466 7.12 -24.65 18.94
C LEU A 466 8.64 -24.48 19.00
N SER A 467 9.31 -24.88 20.10
CA SER A 467 10.75 -24.64 20.30
C SER A 467 11.63 -25.37 19.29
N GLU A 468 11.14 -26.45 18.70
CA GLU A 468 11.84 -27.20 17.65
C GLU A 468 11.58 -26.64 16.24
N CYS A 469 10.63 -25.72 16.07
CA CYS A 469 10.36 -25.05 14.80
C CYS A 469 11.48 -24.08 14.47
N PHE A 470 11.84 -23.96 13.19
CA PHE A 470 12.74 -22.93 12.69
C PHE A 470 11.91 -21.82 12.05
N PHE A 471 11.94 -20.64 12.63
CA PHE A 471 11.20 -19.50 12.10
C PHE A 471 12.11 -18.63 11.23
N LEU A 472 11.61 -18.27 10.05
CA LEU A 472 12.23 -17.34 9.16
C LEU A 472 11.19 -16.30 8.75
N ALA A 473 11.52 -15.03 8.78
CA ALA A 473 10.64 -13.94 8.40
C ALA A 473 11.10 -13.29 7.09
N THR A 474 10.17 -12.72 6.34
CA THR A 474 10.50 -11.84 5.21
C THR A 474 9.79 -10.49 5.34
N ALA A 475 10.47 -9.43 4.95
CA ALA A 475 9.90 -8.09 4.86
C ALA A 475 10.41 -7.39 3.59
N ASN A 476 9.66 -6.42 3.07
CA ASN A 476 10.17 -5.55 2.02
C ASN A 476 10.87 -4.33 2.62
N THR A 477 10.37 -3.83 3.75
CA THR A 477 10.94 -2.72 4.52
C THR A 477 10.85 -3.03 6.02
N LEU A 478 11.73 -2.43 6.82
CA LEU A 478 11.67 -2.51 8.29
C LEU A 478 10.85 -1.39 8.92
N GLU A 479 10.53 -0.35 8.18
CA GLU A 479 9.88 0.86 8.71
C GLU A 479 8.51 0.58 9.33
N THR A 480 7.78 -0.38 8.76
CA THR A 480 6.43 -0.76 9.20
C THR A 480 6.43 -1.93 10.18
N VAL A 481 7.58 -2.61 10.38
CA VAL A 481 7.69 -3.73 11.31
C VAL A 481 7.81 -3.20 12.75
N PRO A 482 6.99 -3.68 13.69
CA PRO A 482 7.09 -3.27 15.09
C PRO A 482 8.49 -3.55 15.69
N ARG A 483 9.07 -2.56 16.36
CA ARG A 483 10.40 -2.66 16.97
C ARG A 483 10.60 -3.91 17.84
N PRO A 484 9.65 -4.32 18.71
CA PRO A 484 9.81 -5.52 19.52
C PRO A 484 10.01 -6.82 18.72
N LEU A 485 9.46 -6.89 17.49
CA LEU A 485 9.73 -8.01 16.58
C LEU A 485 11.13 -7.92 15.99
N ILE A 486 11.56 -6.73 15.57
CA ILE A 486 12.90 -6.51 15.00
C ILE A 486 13.98 -6.89 16.02
N ASP A 487 13.80 -6.52 17.29
CA ASP A 487 14.76 -6.80 18.38
C ASP A 487 15.00 -8.30 18.62
N ARG A 488 14.06 -9.16 18.17
CA ARG A 488 14.16 -10.63 18.26
C ARG A 488 14.68 -11.29 17.00
N MET A 489 14.88 -10.52 15.93
CA MET A 489 15.26 -11.02 14.62
C MET A 489 16.68 -10.63 14.24
N GLU A 490 17.43 -11.56 13.69
CA GLU A 490 18.65 -11.23 12.96
C GLU A 490 18.30 -10.76 11.57
N VAL A 491 18.48 -9.46 11.32
CA VAL A 491 18.13 -8.85 10.04
C VAL A 491 19.25 -9.07 9.03
N ILE A 492 18.90 -9.69 7.90
CA ILE A 492 19.79 -9.88 6.76
C ILE A 492 19.20 -9.11 5.58
N GLU A 493 19.88 -8.07 5.15
CA GLU A 493 19.42 -7.25 4.02
C GLU A 493 19.86 -7.86 2.69
N LEU A 494 18.89 -8.03 1.79
CA LEU A 494 19.08 -8.43 0.40
C LEU A 494 19.04 -7.19 -0.48
N GLY A 495 20.16 -6.84 -1.09
CA GLY A 495 20.25 -5.75 -2.06
C GLY A 495 19.61 -6.08 -3.40
N ALA A 496 19.57 -5.08 -4.28
CA ALA A 496 19.18 -5.27 -5.67
C ALA A 496 20.22 -6.12 -6.41
N TYR A 497 19.75 -6.93 -7.38
CA TYR A 497 20.64 -7.64 -8.27
C TYR A 497 21.26 -6.70 -9.30
N THR A 498 22.54 -6.89 -9.56
CA THR A 498 23.23 -6.23 -10.66
C THR A 498 22.72 -6.77 -12.01
N ARG A 499 23.02 -6.04 -13.08
CA ARG A 499 22.68 -6.48 -14.45
C ARG A 499 23.27 -7.85 -14.77
N THR A 500 24.53 -8.08 -14.37
CA THR A 500 25.25 -9.34 -14.58
C THR A 500 24.63 -10.48 -13.80
N GLU A 501 24.28 -10.27 -12.53
CA GLU A 501 23.56 -11.25 -11.70
C GLU A 501 22.20 -11.60 -12.32
N LYS A 502 21.42 -10.61 -12.79
CA LYS A 502 20.13 -10.84 -13.47
C LYS A 502 20.29 -11.68 -14.75
N LEU A 503 21.35 -11.41 -15.54
CA LEU A 503 21.67 -12.21 -16.73
C LEU A 503 21.95 -13.67 -16.37
N ASN A 504 22.76 -13.90 -15.35
CA ASN A 504 23.10 -15.24 -14.87
C ASN A 504 21.88 -15.96 -14.31
N ILE A 505 21.11 -15.31 -13.44
CA ILE A 505 19.86 -15.85 -12.88
C ILE A 505 18.87 -16.23 -14.00
N ALA A 506 18.72 -15.37 -15.00
CA ALA A 506 17.85 -15.66 -16.12
C ALA A 506 18.28 -16.92 -16.88
N LYS A 507 19.57 -17.06 -17.14
CA LYS A 507 20.15 -18.19 -17.89
C LYS A 507 20.11 -19.49 -17.09
N THR A 508 20.50 -19.44 -15.81
CA THR A 508 20.65 -20.65 -14.98
C THR A 508 19.33 -21.13 -14.38
N HIS A 509 18.44 -20.21 -14.03
CA HIS A 509 17.23 -20.53 -13.27
C HIS A 509 15.93 -20.20 -14.01
N LEU A 510 15.72 -18.94 -14.48
CA LEU A 510 14.41 -18.53 -14.96
C LEU A 510 14.03 -19.17 -16.29
N ILE A 511 14.92 -19.16 -17.27
CA ILE A 511 14.65 -19.75 -18.59
C ILE A 511 14.36 -21.24 -18.48
N PRO A 512 15.21 -22.07 -17.81
CA PRO A 512 14.93 -23.50 -17.65
C PRO A 512 13.63 -23.78 -16.91
N LYS A 513 13.34 -22.99 -15.85
CA LYS A 513 12.10 -23.10 -15.08
C LYS A 513 10.88 -22.85 -15.96
N GLN A 514 10.89 -21.75 -16.72
CA GLN A 514 9.76 -21.38 -17.57
C GLN A 514 9.60 -22.35 -18.74
N MET A 515 10.71 -22.78 -19.37
CA MET A 515 10.66 -23.80 -20.43
C MET A 515 10.03 -25.10 -19.92
N LYS A 516 10.40 -25.57 -18.72
CA LYS A 516 9.80 -26.75 -18.09
C LYS A 516 8.30 -26.56 -17.84
N LEU A 517 7.90 -25.39 -17.34
CA LEU A 517 6.50 -25.06 -17.06
C LEU A 517 5.62 -25.10 -18.32
N PHE A 518 6.16 -24.64 -19.46
CA PHE A 518 5.44 -24.61 -20.73
C PHE A 518 5.69 -25.87 -21.60
N GLY A 519 6.41 -26.88 -21.10
CA GLY A 519 6.69 -28.10 -21.83
C GLY A 519 7.58 -27.90 -23.05
N ILE A 520 8.48 -26.92 -23.04
CA ILE A 520 9.38 -26.58 -24.15
C ILE A 520 10.72 -27.23 -23.90
N ASP A 521 11.21 -28.01 -24.86
CA ASP A 521 12.53 -28.61 -24.80
C ASP A 521 13.65 -27.63 -25.18
N LYS A 522 14.85 -27.81 -24.60
CA LYS A 522 16.06 -27.04 -24.94
C LYS A 522 16.42 -27.10 -26.45
N LYS A 523 15.97 -28.13 -27.16
CA LYS A 523 16.15 -28.28 -28.60
C LYS A 523 15.22 -27.39 -29.42
N GLN A 524 14.06 -27.03 -28.87
CA GLN A 524 13.00 -26.25 -29.52
C GLN A 524 13.18 -24.74 -29.35
N LEU A 525 13.66 -24.27 -28.18
CA LEU A 525 13.83 -22.84 -27.90
C LEU A 525 15.25 -22.55 -27.41
N THR A 526 15.83 -21.51 -27.99
CA THR A 526 17.08 -20.91 -27.51
C THR A 526 16.88 -19.40 -27.36
N ILE A 527 17.01 -18.86 -26.13
CA ILE A 527 17.03 -17.42 -25.87
C ILE A 527 18.48 -17.00 -25.71
N THR A 528 18.94 -16.10 -26.58
CA THR A 528 20.35 -15.64 -26.56
C THR A 528 20.59 -14.70 -25.36
N GLN A 529 21.84 -14.61 -24.92
CA GLN A 529 22.24 -13.70 -23.86
C GLN A 529 21.92 -12.22 -24.22
N SER A 530 22.07 -11.85 -25.51
CA SER A 530 21.71 -10.52 -26.00
C SER A 530 20.20 -10.25 -25.90
N ALA A 531 19.36 -11.28 -26.08
CA ALA A 531 17.92 -11.13 -25.90
C ALA A 531 17.55 -10.95 -24.41
N VAL A 532 18.22 -11.65 -23.50
CA VAL A 532 18.03 -11.46 -22.06
C VAL A 532 18.50 -10.07 -21.62
N ALA A 533 19.64 -9.60 -22.13
CA ALA A 533 20.13 -8.25 -21.89
C ALA A 533 19.13 -7.19 -22.37
N GLU A 534 18.55 -7.37 -23.56
CA GLU A 534 17.51 -6.49 -24.10
C GLU A 534 16.26 -6.45 -23.18
N LEU A 535 15.87 -7.61 -22.61
CA LEU A 535 14.77 -7.66 -21.64
C LEU A 535 15.08 -6.86 -20.38
N ILE A 536 16.27 -7.05 -19.83
CA ILE A 536 16.71 -6.38 -18.60
C ILE A 536 16.76 -4.86 -18.81
N ASP A 537 17.40 -4.42 -19.91
CA ASP A 537 17.71 -3.01 -20.14
C ASP A 537 16.50 -2.19 -20.59
N TYR A 538 15.52 -2.79 -21.31
CA TYR A 538 14.45 -2.05 -21.97
C TYR A 538 13.02 -2.48 -21.61
N TYR A 539 12.82 -3.60 -20.94
CA TYR A 539 11.49 -4.13 -20.64
C TYR A 539 11.23 -4.33 -19.14
N THR A 540 12.29 -4.33 -18.29
CA THR A 540 12.13 -4.55 -16.85
C THR A 540 12.90 -3.50 -16.05
N ALA A 541 12.18 -2.75 -15.16
CA ALA A 541 12.77 -1.87 -14.15
C ALA A 541 12.40 -2.42 -12.79
N GLU A 542 13.31 -3.14 -12.16
CA GLU A 542 13.08 -3.78 -10.87
C GLU A 542 14.40 -4.09 -10.17
N ALA A 543 14.39 -4.08 -8.84
CA ALA A 543 15.53 -4.51 -8.05
C ALA A 543 15.79 -6.01 -8.15
N GLY A 544 14.74 -6.81 -8.22
CA GLY A 544 14.80 -8.26 -8.36
C GLY A 544 14.69 -8.77 -9.80
N VAL A 545 14.08 -9.95 -9.95
CA VAL A 545 13.90 -10.65 -11.24
C VAL A 545 12.46 -11.09 -11.50
N ARG A 546 11.48 -10.57 -10.76
CA ARG A 546 10.07 -10.99 -10.86
C ARG A 546 9.42 -10.60 -12.19
N ASN A 547 9.67 -9.38 -12.66
CA ASN A 547 9.16 -8.91 -13.94
C ASN A 547 9.93 -9.56 -15.09
N LEU A 548 11.24 -9.78 -14.93
CA LEU A 548 12.06 -10.53 -15.89
C LEU A 548 11.53 -11.94 -16.08
N GLU A 549 11.18 -12.64 -15.00
CA GLU A 549 10.52 -13.95 -15.06
C GLU A 549 9.19 -13.89 -15.82
N ARG A 550 8.37 -12.86 -15.59
CA ARG A 550 7.09 -12.65 -16.30
C ARG A 550 7.28 -12.41 -17.80
N GLU A 551 8.28 -11.63 -18.18
CA GLU A 551 8.56 -11.40 -19.60
C GLU A 551 9.11 -12.65 -20.27
N ILE A 552 9.99 -13.41 -19.62
CA ILE A 552 10.45 -14.73 -20.09
C ILE A 552 9.26 -15.69 -20.23
N ALA A 553 8.34 -15.74 -19.26
CA ALA A 553 7.12 -16.55 -19.33
C ALA A 553 6.24 -16.13 -20.52
N THR A 554 6.14 -14.82 -20.79
CA THR A 554 5.40 -14.30 -21.94
C THR A 554 6.03 -14.70 -23.26
N LEU A 555 7.36 -14.68 -23.36
CA LEU A 555 8.09 -15.20 -24.53
C LEU A 555 7.82 -16.69 -24.71
N CYS A 556 7.97 -17.49 -23.65
CA CYS A 556 7.71 -18.94 -23.71
C CYS A 556 6.27 -19.24 -24.16
N ARG A 557 5.28 -18.51 -23.63
CA ARG A 557 3.87 -18.67 -24.02
C ARG A 557 3.63 -18.38 -25.51
N LYS A 558 4.24 -17.30 -26.03
CA LYS A 558 4.13 -16.96 -27.46
C LYS A 558 4.87 -17.95 -28.35
N VAL A 559 5.98 -18.48 -27.87
CA VAL A 559 6.74 -19.55 -28.55
C VAL A 559 5.93 -20.85 -28.58
N THR A 560 5.31 -21.26 -27.47
CA THR A 560 4.45 -22.47 -27.42
C THR A 560 3.34 -22.38 -28.47
N ARG A 561 2.68 -21.21 -28.59
CA ARG A 561 1.67 -21.00 -29.63
C ARG A 561 2.21 -21.18 -31.06
N ARG A 562 3.46 -20.76 -31.31
CA ARG A 562 4.13 -20.94 -32.61
C ARG A 562 4.52 -22.39 -32.85
N LEU A 563 5.05 -23.07 -31.84
CA LEU A 563 5.45 -24.48 -31.93
C LEU A 563 4.26 -25.40 -32.18
N LEU A 564 3.08 -25.09 -31.65
CA LEU A 564 1.83 -25.80 -31.92
C LEU A 564 1.37 -25.62 -33.37
N ALA A 565 1.58 -24.46 -33.95
CA ALA A 565 1.26 -24.22 -35.37
C ALA A 565 2.29 -24.85 -36.33
N LYS A 566 3.58 -24.79 -35.97
CA LYS A 566 4.67 -25.33 -36.75
C LYS A 566 5.82 -25.76 -35.84
N PRO A 567 6.10 -27.03 -35.70
CA PRO A 567 7.23 -27.50 -34.89
C PRO A 567 8.55 -27.18 -35.61
N GLU A 568 9.20 -26.08 -35.17
CA GLU A 568 10.52 -25.66 -35.68
C GLU A 568 11.39 -25.15 -34.52
N LYS A 569 12.72 -25.22 -34.68
CA LYS A 569 13.63 -24.65 -33.69
C LYS A 569 13.56 -23.12 -33.74
N ILE A 570 13.22 -22.50 -32.64
CA ILE A 570 13.11 -21.04 -32.51
C ILE A 570 14.32 -20.51 -31.71
N THR A 571 15.01 -19.53 -32.28
CA THR A 571 16.06 -18.78 -31.57
C THR A 571 15.63 -17.33 -31.44
N ILE A 572 15.55 -16.84 -30.22
CA ILE A 572 15.17 -15.43 -29.91
C ILE A 572 16.46 -14.64 -29.72
N ARG A 573 16.65 -13.61 -30.51
CA ARG A 573 17.75 -12.63 -30.43
C ARG A 573 17.21 -11.27 -29.96
N ALA A 574 18.07 -10.34 -29.60
CA ALA A 574 17.68 -9.00 -29.14
C ALA A 574 16.71 -8.30 -30.12
N GLY A 575 16.97 -8.35 -31.43
CA GLY A 575 16.10 -7.75 -32.45
C GLY A 575 14.71 -8.38 -32.56
N ASP A 576 14.55 -9.62 -32.10
CA ASP A 576 13.27 -10.35 -32.19
C ASP A 576 12.32 -9.95 -31.05
N ILE A 577 12.85 -9.41 -29.93
CA ILE A 577 12.08 -9.08 -28.73
C ILE A 577 10.93 -8.11 -29.05
N TYR A 578 11.19 -7.11 -29.91
CA TYR A 578 10.16 -6.19 -30.38
C TYR A 578 8.94 -6.91 -30.97
N GLY A 579 9.16 -7.93 -31.77
CA GLY A 579 8.09 -8.74 -32.39
C GLY A 579 7.28 -9.54 -31.38
N TYR A 580 7.89 -9.89 -30.23
CA TYR A 580 7.22 -10.63 -29.16
C TYR A 580 6.56 -9.73 -28.12
N LEU A 581 7.21 -8.66 -27.67
CA LEU A 581 6.77 -7.86 -26.53
C LEU A 581 6.28 -6.46 -26.90
N GLY A 582 6.48 -6.03 -28.16
CA GLY A 582 6.15 -4.69 -28.62
C GLY A 582 7.26 -3.66 -28.35
N ALA A 583 6.90 -2.39 -28.32
CA ALA A 583 7.86 -1.29 -28.14
C ALA A 583 8.62 -1.41 -26.80
N ARG A 584 9.87 -0.95 -26.82
CA ARG A 584 10.67 -0.79 -25.61
C ARG A 584 9.93 0.10 -24.62
N ARG A 585 9.79 -0.34 -23.38
CA ARG A 585 9.07 0.39 -22.33
C ARG A 585 9.95 1.43 -21.64
N MET A 586 11.26 1.19 -21.66
CA MET A 586 12.25 2.05 -21.04
C MET A 586 13.30 2.40 -22.06
N LEU A 587 13.73 3.64 -22.03
CA LEU A 587 14.86 4.11 -22.79
C LEU A 587 15.86 4.62 -21.76
N PRO A 588 17.06 4.05 -21.66
CA PRO A 588 18.07 4.58 -20.75
C PRO A 588 18.29 6.06 -21.08
N GLU A 589 18.42 6.87 -20.04
CA GLU A 589 18.78 8.26 -20.20
C GLU A 589 20.12 8.36 -20.97
N LYS A 590 20.09 9.07 -22.07
CA LYS A 590 21.31 9.34 -22.83
C LYS A 590 22.03 10.51 -22.16
N LEU A 591 23.34 10.37 -22.05
CA LEU A 591 24.18 11.51 -21.69
C LEU A 591 23.97 12.67 -22.68
N ALA A 592 24.06 13.90 -22.17
CA ALA A 592 24.04 15.08 -23.03
C ALA A 592 25.14 14.95 -24.11
N PRO A 593 24.90 15.44 -25.34
CA PRO A 593 25.89 15.35 -26.42
C PRO A 593 27.13 16.24 -26.14
N THR A 594 26.98 17.27 -25.33
CA THR A 594 28.03 18.25 -24.99
C THR A 594 28.01 18.52 -23.49
N ASP A 595 29.08 19.12 -22.99
CA ASP A 595 29.15 19.66 -21.64
C ASP A 595 28.19 20.87 -21.52
N GLU A 596 27.38 20.92 -20.50
CA GLU A 596 26.31 21.91 -20.31
C GLU A 596 26.54 22.75 -19.05
N VAL A 597 26.08 24.02 -19.10
CA VAL A 597 26.10 24.89 -17.94
C VAL A 597 24.86 24.68 -17.09
N GLY A 598 25.06 24.52 -15.79
CA GLY A 598 23.96 24.34 -14.84
C GLY A 598 23.29 22.96 -14.83
N VAL A 599 23.78 22.00 -15.63
CA VAL A 599 23.26 20.63 -15.69
C VAL A 599 24.30 19.67 -15.14
N VAL A 600 23.92 18.87 -14.12
CA VAL A 600 24.83 17.95 -13.43
C VAL A 600 24.21 16.59 -13.25
N ASN A 601 24.99 15.54 -13.46
CA ASN A 601 24.59 14.17 -13.23
C ASN A 601 24.87 13.78 -11.78
N GLY A 602 23.82 13.64 -11.00
CA GLY A 602 23.85 13.01 -9.69
C GLY A 602 23.51 11.52 -9.77
N LEU A 603 23.69 10.80 -8.68
CA LEU A 603 23.35 9.39 -8.56
C LEU A 603 22.36 9.21 -7.42
N ALA A 604 21.23 8.62 -7.75
CA ALA A 604 20.16 8.30 -6.82
C ALA A 604 20.07 6.79 -6.56
N TYR A 605 19.46 6.44 -5.45
CA TYR A 605 19.04 5.08 -5.12
C TYR A 605 17.52 5.07 -4.99
N THR A 606 16.89 4.12 -5.65
CA THR A 606 15.43 3.94 -5.64
C THR A 606 15.07 2.52 -5.23
N SER A 607 13.81 2.27 -4.95
CA SER A 607 13.31 0.91 -4.64
C SER A 607 13.52 -0.10 -5.78
N VAL A 608 13.81 0.37 -6.99
CA VAL A 608 14.06 -0.48 -8.17
C VAL A 608 15.55 -0.61 -8.52
N GLY A 609 16.42 0.13 -7.84
CA GLY A 609 17.88 0.12 -8.06
C GLY A 609 18.47 1.53 -8.12
N GLY A 610 19.68 1.65 -8.62
CA GLY A 610 20.31 2.95 -8.88
C GLY A 610 19.73 3.65 -10.11
N ASP A 611 19.76 4.97 -10.09
CA ASP A 611 19.31 5.81 -11.20
C ASP A 611 20.20 7.04 -11.37
N LEU A 612 20.23 7.59 -12.59
CA LEU A 612 20.93 8.83 -12.90
C LEU A 612 19.99 9.99 -12.59
N LEU A 613 20.37 10.82 -11.64
CA LEU A 613 19.59 11.98 -11.21
C LEU A 613 20.17 13.25 -11.84
N LYS A 614 19.59 13.73 -12.93
CA LYS A 614 19.92 15.03 -13.47
C LYS A 614 19.43 16.15 -12.55
N ILE A 615 20.28 17.14 -12.33
CA ILE A 615 19.92 18.35 -11.61
C ILE A 615 20.22 19.53 -12.53
N GLU A 616 19.20 20.35 -12.76
CA GLU A 616 19.28 21.53 -13.59
C GLU A 616 19.16 22.77 -12.71
N ALA A 617 20.11 23.68 -12.81
CA ALA A 617 20.09 24.97 -12.16
C ALA A 617 20.03 26.08 -13.18
N SER A 618 19.06 26.97 -13.04
CA SER A 618 18.93 28.20 -13.85
C SER A 618 19.00 29.42 -12.94
N VAL A 619 19.68 30.45 -13.41
CA VAL A 619 19.89 31.69 -12.69
C VAL A 619 19.36 32.84 -13.53
N MET A 620 18.51 33.67 -12.93
CA MET A 620 17.83 34.78 -13.56
C MET A 620 18.06 36.05 -12.73
N ASP A 621 17.93 37.20 -13.34
CA ASP A 621 17.89 38.47 -12.59
C ASP A 621 16.62 38.52 -11.73
N GLY A 622 16.77 38.85 -10.45
CA GLY A 622 15.66 38.79 -9.53
C GLY A 622 15.91 39.40 -8.17
N THR A 623 15.29 38.88 -7.15
CA THR A 623 15.30 39.39 -5.77
C THR A 623 15.88 38.43 -4.75
N GLY A 624 16.49 37.34 -5.19
CA GLY A 624 17.06 36.32 -4.33
C GLY A 624 16.09 35.15 -4.01
N LYS A 625 15.07 34.97 -4.83
CA LYS A 625 14.13 33.89 -4.67
C LYS A 625 14.78 32.55 -5.05
N ILE A 626 14.54 31.53 -4.26
CA ILE A 626 14.96 30.14 -4.56
C ILE A 626 13.71 29.33 -4.85
N GLU A 627 13.63 28.79 -6.06
CA GLU A 627 12.56 27.89 -6.48
C GLU A 627 13.09 26.46 -6.62
N LEU A 628 12.37 25.52 -6.05
CA LEU A 628 12.70 24.10 -6.09
C LEU A 628 11.53 23.36 -6.72
N THR A 629 11.80 22.61 -7.79
CA THR A 629 10.77 21.82 -8.49
C THR A 629 11.24 20.39 -8.76
N GLY A 630 10.30 19.42 -8.89
CA GLY A 630 10.61 18.04 -9.20
C GLY A 630 10.15 17.03 -8.14
N SER A 631 9.07 17.32 -7.41
CA SER A 631 8.49 16.42 -6.38
C SER A 631 9.49 16.03 -5.29
N LEU A 632 10.07 17.05 -4.64
CA LEU A 632 11.12 16.87 -3.63
C LEU A 632 10.52 16.68 -2.23
N GLY A 633 11.05 15.71 -1.50
CA GLY A 633 10.82 15.54 -0.07
C GLY A 633 11.55 16.61 0.78
N ASP A 634 11.31 16.60 2.07
CA ASP A 634 11.79 17.67 2.95
C ASP A 634 13.31 17.60 3.16
N VAL A 635 13.90 16.41 3.20
CA VAL A 635 15.35 16.21 3.31
C VAL A 635 16.09 16.76 2.08
N MET A 636 15.53 16.54 0.89
CA MET A 636 16.10 17.08 -0.36
C MET A 636 16.00 18.60 -0.43
N LYS A 637 14.88 19.19 0.03
CA LYS A 637 14.71 20.65 0.13
C LYS A 637 15.71 21.28 1.10
N GLU A 638 15.92 20.66 2.25
CA GLU A 638 16.92 21.07 3.23
C GLU A 638 18.34 21.00 2.64
N SER A 639 18.66 19.91 1.95
CA SER A 639 19.95 19.75 1.25
C SER A 639 20.17 20.85 0.20
N ALA A 640 19.12 21.25 -0.54
CA ALA A 640 19.21 22.34 -1.51
C ALA A 640 19.45 23.71 -0.83
N GLN A 641 18.76 24.00 0.27
CA GLN A 641 18.97 25.23 1.04
C GLN A 641 20.39 25.29 1.63
N LEU A 642 20.90 24.17 2.12
CA LEU A 642 22.25 24.03 2.63
C LEU A 642 23.29 24.25 1.52
N ALA A 643 23.03 23.70 0.32
CA ALA A 643 23.89 23.90 -0.85
C ALA A 643 23.98 25.40 -1.23
N VAL A 644 22.87 26.12 -1.30
CA VAL A 644 22.86 27.58 -1.55
C VAL A 644 23.64 28.33 -0.48
N SER A 645 23.44 27.96 0.79
CA SER A 645 24.16 28.58 1.92
C SER A 645 25.68 28.39 1.82
N TYR A 646 26.11 27.18 1.42
CA TYR A 646 27.51 26.86 1.22
C TYR A 646 28.11 27.62 -0.01
N VAL A 647 27.40 27.65 -1.13
CA VAL A 647 27.82 28.34 -2.33
C VAL A 647 28.12 29.83 -2.04
N ARG A 648 27.33 30.49 -1.19
CA ARG A 648 27.58 31.85 -0.75
C ARG A 648 28.95 32.05 -0.10
N THR A 649 29.50 31.05 0.56
CA THR A 649 30.79 31.10 1.22
C THR A 649 31.98 30.97 0.25
N ILE A 650 31.78 30.31 -0.90
CA ILE A 650 32.84 30.01 -1.87
C ILE A 650 32.70 30.75 -3.20
N ALA A 651 31.60 31.48 -3.38
CA ALA A 651 31.22 32.14 -4.65
C ALA A 651 32.39 32.96 -5.26
N ALA A 652 33.05 33.77 -4.45
CA ALA A 652 34.16 34.61 -4.91
C ALA A 652 35.35 33.81 -5.50
N GLU A 653 35.58 32.56 -5.08
CA GLU A 653 36.66 31.71 -5.57
C GLU A 653 36.45 31.30 -7.04
N PHE A 654 35.19 31.26 -7.47
CA PHE A 654 34.78 30.88 -8.83
C PHE A 654 34.35 32.09 -9.71
N GLY A 655 34.65 33.32 -9.26
CA GLY A 655 34.30 34.53 -9.99
C GLY A 655 32.84 34.93 -9.95
N VAL A 656 32.09 34.36 -9.03
CA VAL A 656 30.66 34.66 -8.79
C VAL A 656 30.55 35.83 -7.81
N ASP A 657 29.63 36.75 -8.10
CA ASP A 657 29.33 37.86 -7.21
C ASP A 657 28.88 37.34 -5.83
N PRO A 658 29.57 37.71 -4.73
CA PRO A 658 29.16 37.28 -3.39
C PRO A 658 27.73 37.68 -3.01
N ASP A 659 27.18 38.74 -3.61
CA ASP A 659 25.84 39.24 -3.36
C ASP A 659 24.78 38.66 -4.33
N PHE A 660 25.11 37.62 -5.10
CA PHE A 660 24.20 36.98 -6.04
C PHE A 660 22.85 36.62 -5.40
N TYR A 661 22.84 36.27 -4.13
CA TYR A 661 21.64 35.92 -3.37
C TYR A 661 20.65 37.07 -3.16
N LYS A 662 21.00 38.31 -3.52
CA LYS A 662 20.13 39.48 -3.47
C LYS A 662 19.64 39.91 -4.84
N THR A 663 20.39 39.55 -5.89
CA THR A 663 20.22 40.07 -7.25
C THR A 663 19.83 39.00 -8.26
N LYS A 664 19.89 37.71 -7.88
CA LYS A 664 19.59 36.61 -8.78
C LYS A 664 18.55 35.71 -8.15
N ASP A 665 17.54 35.36 -8.91
CA ASP A 665 16.63 34.27 -8.59
C ASP A 665 17.22 32.97 -9.11
N ILE A 666 17.11 31.90 -8.31
CA ILE A 666 17.68 30.59 -8.60
C ILE A 666 16.56 29.60 -8.69
N HIS A 667 16.47 28.90 -9.81
CA HIS A 667 15.55 27.78 -9.97
C HIS A 667 16.35 26.49 -10.09
N ILE A 668 16.13 25.56 -9.17
CA ILE A 668 16.72 24.21 -9.20
C ILE A 668 15.61 23.23 -9.56
N HIS A 669 15.79 22.54 -10.66
CA HIS A 669 14.84 21.57 -11.17
C HIS A 669 15.43 20.16 -11.14
N PHE A 670 14.62 19.22 -10.67
CA PHE A 670 14.89 17.79 -10.74
C PHE A 670 13.89 17.17 -11.72
N PRO A 671 14.32 16.83 -12.94
CA PRO A 671 13.45 16.22 -13.96
C PRO A 671 12.71 14.98 -13.43
N GLU A 672 11.69 14.52 -14.16
CA GLU A 672 10.82 13.41 -13.76
C GLU A 672 10.00 13.69 -12.47
N GLY A 673 9.24 14.77 -12.47
CA GLY A 673 8.43 15.20 -11.32
C GLY A 673 7.36 14.18 -10.86
N ALA A 674 7.07 13.15 -11.65
CA ALA A 674 6.15 12.07 -11.27
C ALA A 674 6.74 11.12 -10.21
N VAL A 675 8.07 11.07 -10.06
CA VAL A 675 8.77 10.21 -9.10
C VAL A 675 9.17 11.06 -7.90
N PRO A 676 8.66 10.79 -6.68
CA PRO A 676 9.10 11.48 -5.48
C PRO A 676 10.60 11.24 -5.22
N LYS A 677 11.31 12.31 -4.89
CA LYS A 677 12.75 12.28 -4.63
C LYS A 677 13.03 12.84 -3.25
N ASP A 678 13.72 12.05 -2.41
CA ASP A 678 14.12 12.50 -1.09
C ASP A 678 15.49 11.91 -0.70
N GLY A 679 16.28 12.67 0.05
CA GLY A 679 17.56 12.22 0.56
C GLY A 679 18.65 13.29 0.52
N PRO A 680 19.69 13.21 1.39
CA PRO A 680 20.74 14.21 1.52
C PRO A 680 21.87 14.03 0.49
N SER A 681 21.94 12.90 -0.24
CA SER A 681 23.08 12.52 -1.08
C SER A 681 23.27 13.34 -2.37
N ALA A 682 22.33 14.24 -2.70
CA ALA A 682 22.41 15.15 -3.83
C ALA A 682 23.11 16.48 -3.50
N GLY A 683 23.51 16.72 -2.25
CA GLY A 683 24.05 18.00 -1.81
C GLY A 683 25.25 18.50 -2.64
N VAL A 684 26.22 17.63 -2.91
CA VAL A 684 27.38 17.98 -3.74
C VAL A 684 27.00 18.27 -5.18
N THR A 685 26.02 17.55 -5.73
CA THR A 685 25.51 17.72 -7.09
C THR A 685 24.83 19.07 -7.25
N ILE A 686 24.01 19.46 -6.27
CA ILE A 686 23.33 20.76 -6.25
C ILE A 686 24.35 21.91 -6.19
N VAL A 687 25.39 21.79 -5.37
CA VAL A 687 26.48 22.80 -5.31
C VAL A 687 27.16 22.96 -6.65
N CYS A 688 27.50 21.85 -7.33
CA CYS A 688 28.13 21.90 -8.65
C CYS A 688 27.20 22.54 -9.68
N ALA A 689 25.90 22.23 -9.68
CA ALA A 689 24.93 22.84 -10.58
C ALA A 689 24.82 24.36 -10.36
N LEU A 690 24.77 24.79 -9.10
CA LEU A 690 24.72 26.20 -8.73
C LEU A 690 25.97 26.94 -9.13
N ILE A 691 27.16 26.42 -8.81
CA ILE A 691 28.44 27.08 -9.20
C ILE A 691 28.55 27.15 -10.72
N SER A 692 28.20 26.09 -11.43
CA SER A 692 28.20 26.09 -12.91
C SER A 692 27.25 27.15 -13.47
N ALA A 693 26.00 27.20 -12.99
CA ALA A 693 24.99 28.14 -13.46
C ALA A 693 25.37 29.62 -13.15
N LEU A 694 25.95 29.89 -11.97
CA LEU A 694 26.35 31.22 -11.55
C LEU A 694 27.64 31.69 -12.21
N SER A 695 28.61 30.79 -12.46
CA SER A 695 29.90 31.11 -13.06
C SER A 695 29.90 31.01 -14.60
N GLY A 696 28.89 30.36 -15.20
CA GLY A 696 28.85 30.06 -16.63
C GLY A 696 29.86 29.00 -17.08
N ILE A 697 30.47 28.25 -16.13
CA ILE A 697 31.43 27.20 -16.44
C ILE A 697 30.66 25.87 -16.66
N PRO A 698 30.83 25.21 -17.82
CA PRO A 698 30.12 23.98 -18.10
C PRO A 698 30.58 22.80 -17.20
N VAL A 699 29.66 21.88 -16.94
CA VAL A 699 29.94 20.66 -16.24
C VAL A 699 30.29 19.56 -17.23
N ARG A 700 31.24 18.74 -16.91
CA ARG A 700 31.61 17.57 -17.70
C ARG A 700 30.46 16.56 -17.73
N ARG A 701 30.00 16.19 -18.94
CA ARG A 701 28.91 15.24 -19.17
C ARG A 701 29.21 13.81 -18.74
N ASP A 702 30.52 13.42 -18.80
CA ASP A 702 31.02 12.09 -18.48
C ASP A 702 31.27 11.87 -16.99
N VAL A 703 30.94 12.86 -16.15
CA VAL A 703 31.09 12.82 -14.70
C VAL A 703 29.73 12.70 -14.03
N ALA A 704 29.62 11.77 -13.09
CA ALA A 704 28.52 11.74 -12.14
C ALA A 704 29.04 11.83 -10.70
N MET A 705 28.19 12.23 -9.78
CA MET A 705 28.61 12.43 -8.40
C MET A 705 27.53 12.08 -7.39
N THR A 706 27.97 11.75 -6.19
CA THR A 706 27.08 11.56 -5.05
C THR A 706 27.83 11.94 -3.77
N GLY A 707 27.13 12.52 -2.84
CA GLY A 707 27.71 12.92 -1.56
C GLY A 707 26.79 13.84 -0.78
N GLU A 708 26.71 13.65 0.52
CA GLU A 708 26.03 14.56 1.41
C GLU A 708 26.93 15.75 1.73
N LEU A 709 26.35 16.92 1.82
CA LEU A 709 27.04 18.16 2.05
C LEU A 709 26.95 18.58 3.53
N SER A 710 28.09 18.95 4.13
CA SER A 710 28.09 19.67 5.41
C SER A 710 28.21 21.19 5.21
N LEU A 711 27.73 21.99 6.15
CA LEU A 711 27.87 23.47 6.14
C LEU A 711 29.32 23.96 6.01
N ARG A 712 30.29 23.11 6.31
CA ARG A 712 31.72 23.42 6.19
C ARG A 712 32.35 22.92 4.88
N GLY A 713 31.54 22.41 3.96
CA GLY A 713 32.00 21.92 2.67
C GLY A 713 32.70 20.58 2.71
N ARG A 714 32.49 19.76 3.74
CA ARG A 714 32.91 18.35 3.75
C ARG A 714 31.92 17.50 2.99
N VAL A 715 32.43 16.52 2.29
CA VAL A 715 31.63 15.49 1.63
C VAL A 715 31.48 14.32 2.59
N ILE A 716 30.24 14.04 3.00
CA ILE A 716 29.90 13.00 3.97
C ILE A 716 29.50 11.72 3.22
N ALA A 717 29.77 10.57 3.85
CA ALA A 717 29.46 9.24 3.32
C ALA A 717 27.96 9.06 3.05
N ILE A 718 27.68 8.25 2.02
CA ILE A 718 26.30 7.94 1.57
C ILE A 718 26.06 6.43 1.53
N GLY A 719 24.80 6.03 1.50
CA GLY A 719 24.38 4.66 1.25
C GLY A 719 24.12 4.34 -0.22
N GLY A 720 24.01 3.03 -0.54
CA GLY A 720 23.63 2.55 -1.87
C GLY A 720 24.69 2.79 -2.96
N LEU A 721 25.97 2.78 -2.62
CA LEU A 721 27.03 3.03 -3.60
C LEU A 721 27.07 1.95 -4.69
N LYS A 722 26.79 0.69 -4.37
CA LYS A 722 26.72 -0.43 -5.33
C LYS A 722 25.72 -0.14 -6.45
N GLU A 723 24.53 0.24 -6.09
CA GLU A 723 23.43 0.51 -7.03
C GLU A 723 23.68 1.79 -7.82
N LYS A 724 24.16 2.85 -7.16
CA LYS A 724 24.48 4.14 -7.78
C LYS A 724 25.56 4.01 -8.85
N THR A 725 26.60 3.23 -8.57
CA THR A 725 27.69 3.03 -9.53
C THR A 725 27.27 2.18 -10.72
N MET A 726 26.36 1.24 -10.50
CA MET A 726 25.79 0.46 -11.59
C MET A 726 24.94 1.31 -12.54
N ALA A 727 24.16 2.25 -11.99
CA ALA A 727 23.44 3.23 -12.83
C ALA A 727 24.41 4.10 -13.64
N ALA A 728 25.48 4.60 -13.03
CA ALA A 728 26.51 5.37 -13.72
C ALA A 728 27.11 4.55 -14.90
N TYR A 729 27.47 3.29 -14.65
CA TYR A 729 27.96 2.39 -15.70
C TYR A 729 26.99 2.19 -16.85
N THR A 730 25.73 1.92 -16.52
CA THR A 730 24.67 1.66 -17.52
C THR A 730 24.36 2.90 -18.38
N CYS A 731 24.44 4.10 -17.80
CA CYS A 731 24.25 5.35 -18.51
C CYS A 731 25.50 5.83 -19.29
N GLY A 732 26.64 5.13 -19.19
CA GLY A 732 27.86 5.45 -19.92
C GLY A 732 28.67 6.61 -19.31
N ILE A 733 28.60 6.78 -18.01
CA ILE A 733 29.49 7.67 -17.24
C ILE A 733 30.88 7.07 -17.19
N ASP A 734 31.90 7.86 -17.30
CA ASP A 734 33.30 7.44 -17.20
C ASP A 734 33.88 7.67 -15.79
N THR A 735 33.51 8.77 -15.15
CA THR A 735 34.08 9.18 -13.86
C THR A 735 33.00 9.35 -12.82
N VAL A 736 33.19 8.77 -11.64
CA VAL A 736 32.27 8.89 -10.50
C VAL A 736 32.99 9.53 -9.32
N LEU A 737 32.49 10.68 -8.87
CA LEU A 737 32.99 11.36 -7.70
C LEU A 737 32.23 10.83 -6.46
N ILE A 738 32.98 10.28 -5.50
CA ILE A 738 32.43 9.63 -4.31
C ILE A 738 33.02 10.27 -3.04
N PRO A 739 32.32 10.21 -1.90
CA PRO A 739 32.90 10.58 -0.62
C PRO A 739 34.13 9.73 -0.30
N ALA A 740 35.17 10.34 0.26
CA ALA A 740 36.39 9.61 0.62
C ALA A 740 36.14 8.48 1.63
N ASP A 741 35.13 8.63 2.49
CA ASP A 741 34.76 7.62 3.51
C ASP A 741 34.06 6.40 2.90
N ASN A 742 33.58 6.48 1.63
CA ASN A 742 32.99 5.37 0.91
C ASN A 742 34.01 4.55 0.10
N VAL A 743 35.31 4.84 0.16
CA VAL A 743 36.35 4.03 -0.54
C VAL A 743 36.30 2.57 -0.13
N LYS A 744 35.99 2.27 1.12
CA LYS A 744 35.78 0.90 1.63
C LYS A 744 34.64 0.14 0.93
N ASP A 745 33.62 0.87 0.46
CA ASP A 745 32.47 0.26 -0.21
C ASP A 745 32.76 -0.10 -1.68
N LEU A 746 33.90 0.34 -2.24
CA LEU A 746 34.32 -0.03 -3.58
C LEU A 746 34.61 -1.54 -3.74
N GLU A 747 34.85 -2.26 -2.66
CA GLU A 747 35.03 -3.71 -2.68
C GLU A 747 33.73 -4.44 -3.01
N LYS A 748 32.58 -3.83 -2.68
CA LYS A 748 31.24 -4.40 -2.86
C LYS A 748 30.62 -4.07 -4.22
N ILE A 749 31.30 -3.26 -5.05
CA ILE A 749 30.82 -2.84 -6.37
C ILE A 749 30.99 -3.98 -7.37
N ASP A 750 30.05 -4.08 -8.32
CA ASP A 750 30.11 -5.01 -9.44
C ASP A 750 31.43 -4.92 -10.18
N ALA A 751 32.02 -6.06 -10.53
CA ALA A 751 33.34 -6.15 -11.18
C ALA A 751 33.39 -5.44 -12.55
N GLU A 752 32.30 -5.47 -13.32
CA GLU A 752 32.20 -4.78 -14.61
C GLU A 752 32.18 -3.27 -14.41
N ALA A 753 31.36 -2.78 -13.51
CA ALA A 753 31.31 -1.34 -13.17
C ALA A 753 32.66 -0.86 -12.63
N ARG A 754 33.31 -1.65 -11.76
CA ARG A 754 34.62 -1.32 -11.19
C ARG A 754 35.74 -1.27 -12.24
N ALA A 755 35.66 -2.10 -13.27
CA ALA A 755 36.66 -2.12 -14.33
C ALA A 755 36.54 -0.95 -15.32
N HIS A 756 35.35 -0.37 -15.48
CA HIS A 756 35.08 0.69 -16.46
C HIS A 756 35.00 2.08 -15.84
N LEU A 757 34.56 2.21 -14.59
CA LEU A 757 34.40 3.51 -13.94
C LEU A 757 35.70 3.97 -13.28
N HIS A 758 36.01 5.25 -13.46
CA HIS A 758 37.09 5.91 -12.72
C HIS A 758 36.54 6.57 -11.45
N PHE A 759 36.94 6.07 -10.28
CA PHE A 759 36.48 6.60 -9.00
C PHE A 759 37.41 7.66 -8.47
N VAL A 760 36.86 8.82 -8.10
CA VAL A 760 37.62 9.93 -7.50
C VAL A 760 37.07 10.16 -6.09
N PRO A 761 37.86 9.79 -5.07
CA PRO A 761 37.48 10.06 -3.67
C PRO A 761 37.62 11.54 -3.34
N CYS A 762 36.54 12.18 -2.93
CA CYS A 762 36.48 13.59 -2.57
C CYS A 762 36.27 13.77 -1.06
N LYS A 763 37.07 14.58 -0.42
CA LYS A 763 36.94 14.98 1.01
C LYS A 763 36.15 16.27 1.16
N THR A 764 36.30 17.14 0.19
CA THR A 764 35.68 18.47 0.17
C THR A 764 34.90 18.70 -1.12
N VAL A 765 33.95 19.59 -1.05
CA VAL A 765 33.19 20.02 -2.25
C VAL A 765 34.11 20.70 -3.28
N ARG A 766 35.22 21.28 -2.86
CA ARG A 766 36.21 21.84 -3.81
C ARG A 766 36.82 20.74 -4.66
N ASP A 767 37.13 19.59 -4.09
CA ASP A 767 37.64 18.44 -4.84
C ASP A 767 36.61 18.00 -5.88
N VAL A 768 35.32 18.02 -5.49
CA VAL A 768 34.21 17.68 -6.42
C VAL A 768 34.13 18.68 -7.59
N ILE A 769 34.16 19.98 -7.30
CA ILE A 769 34.09 21.07 -8.30
C ILE A 769 35.28 21.01 -9.27
N GLU A 770 36.48 20.75 -8.79
CA GLU A 770 37.70 20.66 -9.60
C GLU A 770 37.63 19.52 -10.64
N HIS A 771 36.97 18.43 -10.31
CA HIS A 771 36.86 17.30 -11.21
C HIS A 771 35.59 17.34 -12.07
N ALA A 772 34.53 18.02 -11.62
CA ALA A 772 33.24 18.10 -12.31
C ALA A 772 33.18 19.20 -13.34
N LEU A 773 33.79 20.37 -13.08
CA LEU A 773 33.72 21.53 -13.97
C LEU A 773 34.86 21.55 -14.99
N VAL A 774 34.56 22.04 -16.21
CA VAL A 774 35.56 22.31 -17.24
C VAL A 774 36.25 23.64 -16.90
N LEU A 775 37.13 23.59 -15.89
CA LEU A 775 37.87 24.78 -15.48
C LEU A 775 38.85 25.18 -16.56
N PRO A 776 38.91 26.46 -16.97
CA PRO A 776 39.91 26.94 -17.94
C PRO A 776 41.30 26.60 -17.41
N ALA A 777 42.18 26.14 -18.28
CA ALA A 777 43.59 25.80 -17.96
C ALA A 777 44.37 27.00 -17.45
N ALA A 778 44.06 27.45 -16.26
CA ALA A 778 44.74 28.55 -15.59
C ALA A 778 45.30 28.04 -14.27
N LYS A 779 46.62 27.91 -14.30
CA LYS A 779 47.46 27.83 -13.11
C LYS A 779 47.18 26.63 -12.18
N LYS A 780 47.74 25.49 -12.53
CA LYS A 780 48.16 24.53 -11.50
C LYS A 780 48.93 25.36 -10.46
N ARG A 781 48.31 25.70 -9.36
CA ARG A 781 48.96 26.27 -8.20
C ARG A 781 50.03 25.28 -7.80
N SER A 782 51.32 25.64 -8.02
CA SER A 782 52.44 24.90 -7.53
C SER A 782 52.21 24.62 -6.04
N ALA A 783 52.25 23.34 -5.68
CA ALA A 783 52.23 22.92 -4.29
C ALA A 783 53.26 23.73 -3.52
N ALA A 784 52.80 24.61 -2.68
CA ALA A 784 53.70 25.32 -1.75
C ALA A 784 54.33 24.26 -0.85
N LYS A 785 55.64 24.09 -1.05
CA LYS A 785 56.45 23.30 -0.16
C LYS A 785 56.19 23.75 1.28
N PRO A 786 56.08 22.85 2.26
CA PRO A 786 55.96 23.25 3.64
C PRO A 786 57.24 23.99 4.05
N ARG A 787 57.06 25.23 4.48
CA ARG A 787 58.13 26.01 5.13
C ARG A 787 58.63 25.23 6.31
N ALA A 788 59.92 24.88 6.27
CA ALA A 788 60.65 24.32 7.39
C ALA A 788 60.50 25.23 8.63
N ALA A 789 60.00 24.67 9.70
CA ALA A 789 59.97 25.31 11.01
C ALA A 789 61.38 25.40 11.50
N HIS A 790 61.84 26.62 11.81
CA HIS A 790 63.07 26.87 12.52
C HIS A 790 63.08 26.14 13.88
N GLU A 791 64.07 25.28 14.07
CA GLU A 791 64.47 24.80 15.38
C GLU A 791 64.89 25.99 16.24
N SER A 792 64.31 26.15 17.38
CA SER A 792 64.78 26.93 18.51
C SER A 792 65.00 25.99 19.69
N THR A 793 66.28 25.75 19.92
CA THR A 793 66.86 25.10 21.09
C THR A 793 66.62 25.91 22.35
N ALA A 794 66.17 25.29 23.41
CA ALA A 794 66.58 25.44 24.84
C ALA A 794 65.67 24.60 25.75
N ALA A 795 66.06 23.45 26.19
CA ALA A 795 66.75 23.16 27.41
C ALA A 795 65.96 23.21 28.76
N LYS A 796 65.97 22.04 29.35
CA LYS A 796 65.96 21.65 30.77
C LYS A 796 64.69 21.60 31.61
N SER A 797 64.40 20.34 31.97
CA SER A 797 64.20 19.83 33.30
C SER A 797 62.93 20.15 34.08
N ALA A 798 62.17 19.13 34.37
CA ALA A 798 61.98 18.59 35.70
C ALA A 798 60.92 17.42 35.66
N GLN A 799 61.32 16.39 36.40
CA GLN A 799 60.53 15.17 36.62
C GLN A 799 59.45 15.36 37.73
N PRO A 800 58.75 14.32 38.13
CA PRO A 800 57.29 14.34 38.29
C PRO A 800 56.88 14.35 39.78
N GLN A 801 55.57 14.62 40.00
CA GLN A 801 54.94 14.10 41.22
C GLN A 801 53.52 13.75 40.99
N SER A 802 53.21 12.53 41.35
CA SER A 802 52.00 11.86 41.66
C SER A 802 50.97 12.68 42.42
N VAL A 803 49.72 12.62 42.05
CA VAL A 803 48.57 12.10 42.82
C VAL A 803 47.46 11.66 41.84
#